data_a3cf16d6a0b30949762a20065d490154
#
_entry.id   a3cf16d6a0b30949762a20065d490154
#
_cell.length_a   1.000
_cell.length_b   1.000
_cell.length_c   1.000
_cell.angle_alpha   90.00
_cell.angle_beta   90.00
_cell.angle_gamma   90.00
#
_symmetry.space_group_name_H-M   'P 1'
#
loop_
_entity.id
_entity.type
_entity.pdbx_description
1 polymer ?
#
loop_
_entity_poly.entity_id
_entity_poly.type
_entity_poly.pdbx_seq_one_letter_code
_entity_poly.pdbx_strand_id
1 'polypeptide(L)'
;MNTFNSILIANRGEIAVRVMQTASALGYRSIAVYSEADALSPHVRQADEAICIGPPPVAQSYLNIERILAAARETDAGAIHPGYGFLSENAEFAAACESAGIVYIGPSAAAVELMGNKAHAKAHMISNGVACVPGYAGEDPSDDAFIEAAGRIGYPVMIKAAAGGGGRGMRQVNDPKDLKKALARARSEAQHAFGLDEIILEKALPGPRHVEVQIMADTQGHVIHLGERDCSVQRRHQKVIEEAPCPVMTDKLRSAMGQTAVTAAQSIGYRGAGTVEFLLDEGGGFFFLEMNTRLQVEHPVTEMITGLDLVEMQIDIAQGLPLPLTQADVQFSGHAIEARLYAEDPGRGFLPCTGTVDLWKPPAIEHVRIDAGIDTGFEIGPHYDPMLAKLIAWGDDRESARCRLADALNKTVLFGLTTNRSFLVDALNRDTFADGCVTTAFIEQAFGPEDLSPAVPGIEHAAVAAVIQYRWQRDAARQRALSVPDDLLGWSSTGSLVSRYRYGVAGNAFDLNVSVRGEDYQVRSEGAELTVLILADSENKARIEVDGRIVEVVYEPHSGTRTYLFMDGEAWCFDNHRAAAALSETQAGNGRVLAPMHGRVTEIMVKAGDVVRKGQRLASLEAMKMEHEIDAPVDGTVEQIGRASCRERV
;
A
#
# COMPACT_ATOMS: atom_id res chain seq x y z
N MET A 1 -30.00 23.59 2.33
CA MET A 1 -29.27 22.86 1.31
C MET A 1 -28.01 23.68 1.02
N ASN A 2 -26.86 23.06 1.19
CA ASN A 2 -25.59 23.65 0.77
C ASN A 2 -25.48 23.38 -0.74
N THR A 3 -25.42 24.42 -1.57
CA THR A 3 -25.29 24.22 -3.02
C THR A 3 -23.84 24.52 -3.42
N PHE A 4 -23.07 23.47 -3.71
CA PHE A 4 -21.75 23.58 -4.33
C PHE A 4 -21.73 22.82 -5.65
N ASN A 5 -20.88 23.21 -6.58
CA ASN A 5 -20.71 22.61 -7.90
C ASN A 5 -19.26 22.22 -8.18
N SER A 6 -18.39 22.39 -7.19
CA SER A 6 -16.97 22.08 -7.28
C SER A 6 -16.46 21.47 -5.98
N ILE A 7 -15.57 20.48 -6.10
CA ILE A 7 -15.01 19.72 -4.97
C ILE A 7 -13.49 19.73 -5.10
N LEU A 8 -12.80 20.32 -4.12
CA LEU A 8 -11.36 20.17 -3.96
C LEU A 8 -11.09 18.88 -3.17
N ILE A 9 -10.24 18.03 -3.72
CA ILE A 9 -9.83 16.77 -3.09
C ILE A 9 -8.53 17.03 -2.33
N ALA A 10 -8.61 17.14 -0.99
CA ALA A 10 -7.46 17.41 -0.12
C ALA A 10 -6.66 16.13 0.16
N ASN A 11 -6.31 15.41 -0.90
CA ASN A 11 -5.59 14.14 -0.83
C ASN A 11 -4.82 13.86 -2.12
N ARG A 12 -4.17 12.69 -2.22
CA ARG A 12 -3.36 12.25 -3.36
C ARG A 12 -3.57 10.75 -3.66
N GLY A 13 -2.94 10.32 -4.75
CA GLY A 13 -2.87 8.90 -5.09
C GLY A 13 -4.23 8.31 -5.46
N GLU A 14 -4.45 7.03 -5.13
CA GLU A 14 -5.63 6.30 -5.57
C GLU A 14 -6.93 6.88 -5.01
N ILE A 15 -6.94 7.35 -3.75
CA ILE A 15 -8.15 7.91 -3.14
C ILE A 15 -8.57 9.22 -3.81
N ALA A 16 -7.61 10.05 -4.23
CA ALA A 16 -7.95 11.26 -4.96
C ALA A 16 -8.59 10.92 -6.31
N VAL A 17 -8.03 9.95 -7.05
CA VAL A 17 -8.61 9.43 -8.30
C VAL A 17 -10.02 8.88 -8.04
N ARG A 18 -10.18 8.06 -6.98
CA ARG A 18 -11.48 7.45 -6.61
C ARG A 18 -12.57 8.51 -6.33
N VAL A 19 -12.26 9.54 -5.55
CA VAL A 19 -13.21 10.62 -5.24
C VAL A 19 -13.55 11.40 -6.51
N MET A 20 -12.55 11.70 -7.36
CA MET A 20 -12.77 12.41 -8.63
C MET A 20 -13.70 11.67 -9.57
N GLN A 21 -13.57 10.35 -9.65
CA GLN A 21 -14.44 9.53 -10.51
C GLN A 21 -15.92 9.73 -10.17
N THR A 22 -16.28 9.64 -8.89
CA THR A 22 -17.66 9.89 -8.45
C THR A 22 -18.05 11.37 -8.63
N ALA A 23 -17.20 12.32 -8.23
CA ALA A 23 -17.49 13.74 -8.39
C ALA A 23 -17.75 14.10 -9.86
N SER A 24 -16.93 13.61 -10.79
CA SER A 24 -17.10 13.84 -12.23
C SER A 24 -18.35 13.16 -12.79
N ALA A 25 -18.66 11.93 -12.35
CA ALA A 25 -19.86 11.20 -12.76
C ALA A 25 -21.14 11.94 -12.34
N LEU A 26 -21.11 12.64 -11.20
CA LEU A 26 -22.19 13.48 -10.69
C LEU A 26 -22.18 14.90 -11.28
N GLY A 27 -21.22 15.25 -12.12
CA GLY A 27 -21.13 16.54 -12.81
C GLY A 27 -20.51 17.67 -11.97
N TYR A 28 -19.81 17.34 -10.87
CA TYR A 28 -19.02 18.32 -10.11
C TYR A 28 -17.68 18.58 -10.77
N ARG A 29 -17.23 19.83 -10.76
CA ARG A 29 -15.87 20.19 -11.12
C ARG A 29 -14.90 19.69 -10.06
N SER A 30 -13.97 18.84 -10.46
CA SER A 30 -12.94 18.24 -9.61
C SER A 30 -11.67 19.07 -9.58
N ILE A 31 -11.15 19.34 -8.38
CA ILE A 31 -9.94 20.12 -8.16
C ILE A 31 -8.93 19.28 -7.38
N ALA A 32 -7.78 19.00 -7.99
CA ALA A 32 -6.69 18.31 -7.33
C ALA A 32 -5.77 19.30 -6.61
N VAL A 33 -5.29 18.92 -5.43
CA VAL A 33 -4.08 19.53 -4.85
C VAL A 33 -2.91 18.56 -5.00
N TYR A 34 -1.71 19.09 -5.22
CA TYR A 34 -0.52 18.26 -5.33
C TYR A 34 0.74 18.96 -4.80
N SER A 35 1.67 18.16 -4.26
CA SER A 35 3.02 18.63 -3.98
C SER A 35 3.89 18.57 -5.25
N GLU A 36 5.03 19.24 -5.25
CA GLU A 36 5.98 19.19 -6.37
C GLU A 36 6.36 17.76 -6.80
N ALA A 37 6.42 16.80 -5.84
CA ALA A 37 6.71 15.39 -6.13
C ALA A 37 5.57 14.68 -6.87
N ASP A 38 4.35 15.16 -6.77
CA ASP A 38 3.16 14.55 -7.37
C ASP A 38 2.72 15.22 -8.67
N ALA A 39 3.49 16.16 -9.20
CA ALA A 39 3.09 16.97 -10.38
C ALA A 39 2.70 16.12 -11.62
N LEU A 40 3.23 14.89 -11.73
CA LEU A 40 2.92 13.97 -12.81
C LEU A 40 1.98 12.83 -12.40
N SER A 41 1.41 12.90 -11.20
CA SER A 41 0.51 11.84 -10.67
C SER A 41 -0.80 11.75 -11.46
N PRO A 42 -1.42 10.56 -11.53
CA PRO A 42 -2.69 10.35 -12.21
C PRO A 42 -3.79 11.30 -11.76
N HIS A 43 -3.92 11.54 -10.44
CA HIS A 43 -4.95 12.44 -9.90
C HIS A 43 -4.81 13.90 -10.37
N VAL A 44 -3.57 14.36 -10.63
CA VAL A 44 -3.31 15.71 -11.17
C VAL A 44 -3.76 15.82 -12.62
N ARG A 45 -3.53 14.77 -13.40
CA ARG A 45 -3.88 14.74 -14.83
C ARG A 45 -5.37 14.50 -15.09
N GLN A 46 -6.07 13.86 -14.17
CA GLN A 46 -7.48 13.50 -14.30
C GLN A 46 -8.43 14.57 -13.76
N ALA A 47 -7.94 15.48 -12.90
CA ALA A 47 -8.73 16.58 -12.38
C ALA A 47 -9.04 17.61 -13.46
N ASP A 48 -10.19 18.31 -13.34
CA ASP A 48 -10.53 19.45 -14.20
C ASP A 48 -9.58 20.62 -13.95
N GLU A 49 -9.08 20.76 -12.72
CA GLU A 49 -8.12 21.79 -12.31
C GLU A 49 -7.17 21.21 -11.25
N ALA A 50 -5.91 21.69 -11.24
CA ALA A 50 -4.93 21.20 -10.27
C ALA A 50 -4.03 22.34 -9.77
N ILE A 51 -3.78 22.37 -8.45
CA ILE A 51 -2.98 23.39 -7.79
C ILE A 51 -1.84 22.79 -6.98
N CYS A 52 -0.63 23.31 -7.20
CA CYS A 52 0.53 22.96 -6.40
C CYS A 52 0.45 23.59 -5.01
N ILE A 53 0.44 22.77 -3.97
CA ILE A 53 0.40 23.22 -2.57
C ILE A 53 1.77 23.24 -1.88
N GLY A 54 2.86 23.03 -2.63
CA GLY A 54 4.22 23.22 -2.15
C GLY A 54 5.15 22.03 -2.30
N PRO A 55 6.29 22.03 -1.57
CA PRO A 55 7.32 21.02 -1.69
C PRO A 55 6.88 19.65 -1.12
N PRO A 56 7.64 18.57 -1.42
CA PRO A 56 7.28 17.20 -1.07
C PRO A 56 7.01 16.90 0.42
N PRO A 57 7.73 17.51 1.41
CA PRO A 57 7.46 17.22 2.82
C PRO A 57 6.01 17.48 3.19
N VAL A 58 5.35 16.49 3.79
CA VAL A 58 3.89 16.51 4.09
C VAL A 58 3.47 17.71 4.94
N ALA A 59 4.29 18.13 5.92
CA ALA A 59 4.01 19.29 6.78
C ALA A 59 4.01 20.61 6.00
N GLN A 60 4.63 20.66 4.82
CA GLN A 60 4.70 21.85 3.97
C GLN A 60 3.71 21.77 2.78
N SER A 61 2.95 20.70 2.65
CA SER A 61 2.00 20.45 1.57
C SER A 61 0.68 19.88 2.11
N TYR A 62 0.48 18.56 2.07
CA TYR A 62 -0.79 17.89 2.39
C TYR A 62 -1.25 18.00 3.85
N LEU A 63 -0.37 18.32 4.79
CA LEU A 63 -0.71 18.62 6.19
C LEU A 63 -0.78 20.14 6.48
N ASN A 64 -0.63 21.00 5.47
CA ASN A 64 -0.67 22.44 5.66
C ASN A 64 -2.08 22.96 5.36
N ILE A 65 -2.83 23.20 6.43
CA ILE A 65 -4.22 23.67 6.37
C ILE A 65 -4.35 24.97 5.58
N GLU A 66 -3.45 25.94 5.83
CA GLU A 66 -3.50 27.27 5.17
C GLU A 66 -3.32 27.15 3.66
N ARG A 67 -2.40 26.29 3.20
CA ARG A 67 -2.17 26.09 1.76
C ARG A 67 -3.34 25.40 1.06
N ILE A 68 -3.96 24.44 1.71
CA ILE A 68 -5.16 23.76 1.17
C ILE A 68 -6.32 24.74 1.08
N LEU A 69 -6.55 25.55 2.12
CA LEU A 69 -7.60 26.58 2.11
C LEU A 69 -7.31 27.70 1.11
N ALA A 70 -6.03 28.08 0.92
CA ALA A 70 -5.64 29.02 -0.11
C ALA A 70 -5.94 28.49 -1.52
N ALA A 71 -5.60 27.22 -1.79
CA ALA A 71 -5.93 26.55 -3.04
C ALA A 71 -7.46 26.48 -3.27
N ALA A 72 -8.24 26.21 -2.23
CA ALA A 72 -9.69 26.19 -2.32
C ALA A 72 -10.28 27.57 -2.67
N ARG A 73 -9.73 28.65 -2.09
CA ARG A 73 -10.15 30.03 -2.43
C ARG A 73 -9.74 30.43 -3.84
N GLU A 74 -8.52 30.08 -4.26
CA GLU A 74 -7.99 30.40 -5.60
C GLU A 74 -8.82 29.74 -6.70
N THR A 75 -9.31 28.51 -6.46
CA THR A 75 -10.13 27.76 -7.42
C THR A 75 -11.63 27.96 -7.25
N ASP A 76 -12.06 28.79 -6.31
CA ASP A 76 -13.48 28.94 -5.97
C ASP A 76 -14.16 27.58 -5.69
N ALA A 77 -13.48 26.73 -4.88
CA ALA A 77 -14.00 25.44 -4.49
C ALA A 77 -15.14 25.59 -3.49
N GLY A 78 -16.31 25.03 -3.80
CA GLY A 78 -17.48 25.09 -2.91
C GLY A 78 -17.41 24.07 -1.77
N ALA A 79 -16.71 22.96 -1.97
CA ALA A 79 -16.52 21.91 -0.97
C ALA A 79 -15.11 21.32 -0.99
N ILE A 80 -14.72 20.70 0.13
CA ILE A 80 -13.47 19.95 0.27
C ILE A 80 -13.78 18.53 0.70
N HIS A 81 -13.27 17.53 -0.05
CA HIS A 81 -13.26 16.12 0.34
C HIS A 81 -11.88 15.74 0.86
N PRO A 82 -11.73 15.31 2.11
CA PRO A 82 -10.42 15.01 2.69
C PRO A 82 -9.87 13.63 2.31
N GLY A 83 -10.68 12.74 1.73
CA GLY A 83 -10.33 11.34 1.52
C GLY A 83 -10.10 10.61 2.84
N TYR A 84 -8.95 9.91 2.95
CA TYR A 84 -8.46 9.30 4.19
C TYR A 84 -6.97 9.63 4.42
N GLY A 85 -6.49 9.49 5.66
CA GLY A 85 -5.14 9.94 6.03
C GLY A 85 -4.99 11.46 6.00
N PHE A 86 -3.77 11.97 6.08
CA PHE A 86 -3.46 13.41 6.13
C PHE A 86 -4.36 14.19 7.11
N LEU A 87 -5.20 15.09 6.60
CA LEU A 87 -6.08 15.95 7.40
C LEU A 87 -7.51 15.40 7.57
N SER A 88 -7.80 14.19 7.11
CA SER A 88 -9.17 13.65 7.15
C SER A 88 -9.73 13.44 8.56
N GLU A 89 -8.87 13.27 9.56
CA GLU A 89 -9.20 13.13 10.99
C GLU A 89 -8.65 14.31 11.81
N ASN A 90 -8.51 15.48 11.18
CA ASN A 90 -8.03 16.69 11.84
C ASN A 90 -9.19 17.65 12.14
N ALA A 91 -9.53 17.81 13.44
CA ALA A 91 -10.64 18.66 13.86
C ALA A 91 -10.41 20.15 13.53
N GLU A 92 -9.16 20.63 13.61
CA GLU A 92 -8.81 22.00 13.26
C GLU A 92 -9.06 22.28 11.77
N PHE A 93 -8.73 21.32 10.90
CA PHE A 93 -9.00 21.44 9.47
C PHE A 93 -10.50 21.49 9.16
N ALA A 94 -11.29 20.61 9.77
CA ALA A 94 -12.75 20.64 9.61
C ALA A 94 -13.34 21.98 10.05
N ALA A 95 -12.93 22.50 11.22
CA ALA A 95 -13.36 23.80 11.73
C ALA A 95 -12.89 24.97 10.85
N ALA A 96 -11.68 24.88 10.30
CA ALA A 96 -11.13 25.92 9.42
C ALA A 96 -11.86 25.98 8.07
N CYS A 97 -12.30 24.83 7.52
CA CYS A 97 -13.16 24.79 6.33
C CYS A 97 -14.50 25.48 6.60
N GLU A 98 -15.19 25.12 7.70
CA GLU A 98 -16.46 25.72 8.10
C GLU A 98 -16.33 27.26 8.30
N SER A 99 -15.26 27.68 8.97
CA SER A 99 -14.97 29.11 9.20
C SER A 99 -14.66 29.88 7.92
N ALA A 100 -14.13 29.20 6.90
CA ALA A 100 -13.87 29.77 5.58
C ALA A 100 -15.13 29.78 4.67
N GLY A 101 -16.26 29.23 5.13
CA GLY A 101 -17.48 29.11 4.34
C GLY A 101 -17.40 28.02 3.26
N ILE A 102 -16.47 27.08 3.38
CA ILE A 102 -16.28 25.96 2.47
C ILE A 102 -16.89 24.71 3.10
N VAL A 103 -17.71 23.96 2.35
CA VAL A 103 -18.36 22.76 2.86
C VAL A 103 -17.31 21.67 3.06
N TYR A 104 -17.14 21.20 4.29
CA TYR A 104 -16.33 20.01 4.60
C TYR A 104 -17.13 18.76 4.38
N ILE A 105 -16.75 17.90 3.43
CA ILE A 105 -17.39 16.60 3.15
C ILE A 105 -16.88 15.58 4.15
N GLY A 106 -17.54 15.53 5.31
CA GLY A 106 -17.14 14.70 6.44
C GLY A 106 -17.90 15.05 7.72
N PRO A 107 -17.48 14.49 8.86
CA PRO A 107 -18.11 14.74 10.16
C PRO A 107 -17.87 16.16 10.68
N SER A 108 -18.52 16.52 11.77
CA SER A 108 -18.26 17.78 12.47
C SER A 108 -16.88 17.77 13.16
N ALA A 109 -16.28 18.94 13.31
CA ALA A 109 -15.01 19.09 14.04
C ALA A 109 -15.10 18.50 15.46
N ALA A 110 -16.24 18.68 16.16
CA ALA A 110 -16.45 18.13 17.50
C ALA A 110 -16.45 16.59 17.53
N ALA A 111 -17.05 15.93 16.51
CA ALA A 111 -17.02 14.47 16.43
C ALA A 111 -15.61 13.94 16.14
N VAL A 112 -14.86 14.63 15.28
CA VAL A 112 -13.45 14.29 14.99
C VAL A 112 -12.60 14.44 16.26
N GLU A 113 -12.74 15.55 16.99
CA GLU A 113 -11.98 15.82 18.21
C GLU A 113 -12.25 14.77 19.29
N LEU A 114 -13.53 14.46 19.54
CA LEU A 114 -13.95 13.48 20.55
C LEU A 114 -13.40 12.08 20.25
N MET A 115 -13.48 11.63 18.98
CA MET A 115 -13.03 10.30 18.57
C MET A 115 -11.51 10.21 18.34
N GLY A 116 -10.84 11.34 18.10
CA GLY A 116 -9.40 11.40 17.87
C GLY A 116 -8.54 11.06 19.10
N ASN A 117 -9.09 11.19 20.32
CA ASN A 117 -8.43 10.73 21.55
C ASN A 117 -9.07 9.42 22.03
N LYS A 118 -8.28 8.33 22.03
CA LYS A 118 -8.75 6.97 22.38
C LYS A 118 -9.27 6.87 23.82
N ALA A 119 -8.69 7.62 24.77
CA ALA A 119 -9.15 7.61 26.15
C ALA A 119 -10.54 8.29 26.28
N HIS A 120 -10.72 9.45 25.65
CA HIS A 120 -11.98 10.17 25.64
C HIS A 120 -13.06 9.38 24.88
N ALA A 121 -12.74 8.87 23.69
CA ALA A 121 -13.63 8.04 22.89
C ALA A 121 -14.13 6.83 23.70
N LYS A 122 -13.22 6.10 24.34
CA LYS A 122 -13.54 4.93 25.15
C LYS A 122 -14.43 5.28 26.35
N ALA A 123 -14.12 6.34 27.10
CA ALA A 123 -14.94 6.80 28.21
C ALA A 123 -16.36 7.17 27.73
N HIS A 124 -16.47 7.88 26.60
CA HIS A 124 -17.75 8.23 26.00
C HIS A 124 -18.54 6.99 25.59
N MET A 125 -17.89 6.01 24.93
CA MET A 125 -18.53 4.77 24.49
C MET A 125 -19.05 3.94 25.68
N ILE A 126 -18.25 3.79 26.73
CA ILE A 126 -18.67 3.09 27.97
C ILE A 126 -19.90 3.76 28.59
N SER A 127 -19.94 5.10 28.67
CA SER A 127 -21.08 5.84 29.23
C SER A 127 -22.36 5.68 28.40
N ASN A 128 -22.24 5.33 27.12
CA ASN A 128 -23.35 5.05 26.21
C ASN A 128 -23.65 3.54 26.04
N GLY A 129 -23.10 2.68 26.92
CA GLY A 129 -23.39 1.26 26.95
C GLY A 129 -22.68 0.43 25.88
N VAL A 130 -21.69 0.98 25.19
CA VAL A 130 -20.86 0.27 24.22
C VAL A 130 -19.75 -0.48 24.95
N ALA A 131 -19.72 -1.80 24.75
CA ALA A 131 -18.70 -2.66 25.37
C ALA A 131 -17.30 -2.34 24.80
N CYS A 132 -16.36 -2.00 25.67
CA CYS A 132 -14.98 -1.73 25.34
C CYS A 132 -14.07 -2.83 25.90
N VAL A 133 -12.89 -3.02 25.27
CA VAL A 133 -11.86 -3.90 25.85
C VAL A 133 -11.57 -3.47 27.29
N PRO A 134 -11.61 -4.38 28.29
CA PRO A 134 -11.28 -4.04 29.67
C PRO A 134 -9.91 -3.36 29.75
N GLY A 135 -9.83 -2.22 30.41
CA GLY A 135 -8.61 -1.44 30.39
C GLY A 135 -8.55 -0.36 31.45
N TYR A 136 -7.52 0.48 31.33
CA TYR A 136 -7.28 1.65 32.16
C TYR A 136 -6.90 2.84 31.27
N ALA A 137 -7.61 3.95 31.40
CA ALA A 137 -7.46 5.13 30.55
C ALA A 137 -6.53 6.21 31.14
N GLY A 138 -5.90 5.95 32.30
CA GLY A 138 -4.86 6.83 32.84
C GLY A 138 -5.38 8.05 33.59
N GLU A 139 -6.52 7.96 34.34
CA GLU A 139 -6.96 9.04 35.24
C GLU A 139 -5.85 9.45 36.23
N ASP A 140 -5.09 8.47 36.72
CA ASP A 140 -3.80 8.67 37.40
C ASP A 140 -2.67 8.22 36.44
N PRO A 141 -1.83 9.14 35.92
CA PRO A 141 -0.77 8.81 34.97
C PRO A 141 0.43 8.11 35.58
N SER A 142 0.44 7.83 36.91
CA SER A 142 1.56 7.19 37.60
C SER A 142 1.76 5.73 37.14
N ASP A 143 3.02 5.30 37.10
CA ASP A 143 3.36 3.91 36.79
C ASP A 143 2.70 2.92 37.77
N ASP A 144 2.56 3.31 39.04
CA ASP A 144 1.97 2.46 40.09
C ASP A 144 0.48 2.21 39.83
N ALA A 145 -0.27 3.21 39.36
CA ALA A 145 -1.67 3.05 38.93
C ALA A 145 -1.81 2.12 37.74
N PHE A 146 -0.90 2.22 36.76
CA PHE A 146 -0.87 1.30 35.62
C PHE A 146 -0.53 -0.13 36.04
N ILE A 147 0.40 -0.32 36.98
CA ILE A 147 0.77 -1.65 37.51
C ILE A 147 -0.41 -2.28 38.25
N GLU A 148 -1.11 -1.51 39.09
CA GLU A 148 -2.30 -1.99 39.78
C GLU A 148 -3.42 -2.34 38.82
N ALA A 149 -3.67 -1.49 37.83
CA ALA A 149 -4.66 -1.73 36.78
C ALA A 149 -4.34 -2.99 35.96
N ALA A 150 -3.06 -3.21 35.58
CA ALA A 150 -2.62 -4.42 34.89
C ALA A 150 -2.87 -5.68 35.72
N GLY A 151 -2.66 -5.60 37.03
CA GLY A 151 -2.96 -6.70 37.95
C GLY A 151 -4.44 -7.05 38.01
N ARG A 152 -5.32 -6.04 37.95
CA ARG A 152 -6.79 -6.23 37.91
C ARG A 152 -7.29 -6.76 36.56
N ILE A 153 -6.74 -6.25 35.45
CA ILE A 153 -7.09 -6.66 34.08
C ILE A 153 -6.60 -8.08 33.78
N GLY A 154 -5.45 -8.44 34.34
CA GLY A 154 -4.76 -9.70 34.11
C GLY A 154 -3.97 -9.72 32.79
N TYR A 155 -2.79 -10.34 32.82
CA TYR A 155 -1.90 -10.46 31.66
C TYR A 155 -2.41 -11.51 30.66
N PRO A 156 -2.04 -11.39 29.36
CA PRO A 156 -1.27 -10.31 28.75
C PRO A 156 -2.06 -9.00 28.66
N VAL A 157 -1.34 -7.86 28.69
CA VAL A 157 -1.91 -6.52 28.52
C VAL A 157 -1.26 -5.81 27.35
N MET A 158 -1.99 -4.88 26.74
CA MET A 158 -1.55 -4.04 25.63
C MET A 158 -1.44 -2.58 26.08
N ILE A 159 -0.26 -1.99 25.96
CA ILE A 159 -0.06 -0.54 26.13
C ILE A 159 -0.27 0.12 24.77
N LYS A 160 -1.01 1.24 24.73
CA LYS A 160 -1.25 2.03 23.53
C LYS A 160 -1.07 3.51 23.81
N ALA A 161 -0.59 4.30 22.84
CA ALA A 161 -0.68 5.76 22.90
C ALA A 161 -2.17 6.18 22.86
N ALA A 162 -2.55 7.17 23.66
CA ALA A 162 -3.92 7.71 23.66
C ALA A 162 -4.22 8.49 22.37
N ALA A 163 -3.21 9.20 21.82
CA ALA A 163 -3.30 9.92 20.56
C ALA A 163 -2.74 9.09 19.41
N GLY A 164 -3.22 9.36 18.18
CA GLY A 164 -2.73 8.76 16.94
C GLY A 164 -3.34 7.39 16.60
N GLY A 165 -2.97 6.88 15.41
CA GLY A 165 -3.50 5.64 14.82
C GLY A 165 -2.40 4.79 14.18
N GLY A 166 -2.80 3.73 13.45
CA GLY A 166 -1.87 2.88 12.68
C GLY A 166 -0.95 2.00 13.51
N GLY A 167 -1.32 1.69 14.77
CA GLY A 167 -0.58 0.74 15.64
C GLY A 167 0.74 1.27 16.20
N ARG A 168 1.11 2.53 15.98
CA ARG A 168 2.32 3.13 16.54
C ARG A 168 2.20 3.27 18.07
N GLY A 169 3.28 2.97 18.77
CA GLY A 169 3.32 3.02 20.23
C GLY A 169 2.53 1.91 20.92
N MET A 170 2.12 0.85 20.18
CA MET A 170 1.47 -0.32 20.76
C MET A 170 2.50 -1.35 21.23
N ARG A 171 2.30 -1.89 22.46
CA ARG A 171 3.23 -2.86 23.02
C ARG A 171 2.51 -3.87 23.91
N GLN A 172 2.60 -5.13 23.55
CA GLN A 172 2.09 -6.21 24.40
C GLN A 172 3.08 -6.54 25.51
N VAL A 173 2.55 -6.76 26.70
CA VAL A 173 3.31 -7.16 27.88
C VAL A 173 2.70 -8.44 28.44
N ASN A 174 3.52 -9.50 28.48
CA ASN A 174 3.10 -10.83 28.93
C ASN A 174 3.47 -11.09 30.41
N ASP A 175 4.58 -10.52 30.88
CA ASP A 175 5.08 -10.69 32.26
C ASP A 175 5.00 -9.36 33.03
N PRO A 176 4.46 -9.35 34.27
CA PRO A 176 4.42 -8.17 35.12
C PRO A 176 5.78 -7.45 35.31
N LYS A 177 6.88 -8.19 35.26
CA LYS A 177 8.24 -7.64 35.46
C LYS A 177 8.65 -6.68 34.34
N ASP A 178 8.10 -6.87 33.14
CA ASP A 178 8.43 -6.05 31.97
C ASP A 178 7.59 -4.78 31.86
N LEU A 179 6.48 -4.69 32.62
CA LEU A 179 5.50 -3.62 32.46
C LEU A 179 6.10 -2.23 32.64
N LYS A 180 6.86 -2.00 33.73
CA LYS A 180 7.44 -0.67 34.01
C LYS A 180 8.37 -0.18 32.90
N LYS A 181 9.20 -1.09 32.37
CA LYS A 181 10.09 -0.77 31.24
C LYS A 181 9.30 -0.49 29.96
N ALA A 182 8.22 -1.24 29.73
CA ALA A 182 7.34 -1.07 28.58
C ALA A 182 6.57 0.25 28.63
N LEU A 183 6.06 0.67 29.80
CA LEU A 183 5.41 1.97 30.02
C LEU A 183 6.35 3.13 29.67
N ALA A 184 7.57 3.13 30.21
CA ALA A 184 8.55 4.18 29.94
C ALA A 184 8.87 4.33 28.45
N ARG A 185 9.00 3.19 27.72
CA ARG A 185 9.24 3.20 26.27
C ARG A 185 8.02 3.69 25.49
N ALA A 186 6.82 3.23 25.87
CA ALA A 186 5.59 3.63 25.20
C ALA A 186 5.34 5.14 25.32
N ARG A 187 5.58 5.74 26.50
CA ARG A 187 5.49 7.20 26.71
C ARG A 187 6.49 7.95 25.83
N SER A 188 7.75 7.49 25.80
CA SER A 188 8.79 8.11 24.97
C SER A 188 8.42 8.07 23.49
N GLU A 189 7.94 6.92 23.00
CA GLU A 189 7.48 6.77 21.62
C GLU A 189 6.27 7.65 21.31
N ALA A 190 5.28 7.71 22.21
CA ALA A 190 4.10 8.55 22.07
C ALA A 190 4.46 10.05 22.00
N GLN A 191 5.35 10.50 22.90
CA GLN A 191 5.85 11.88 22.91
C GLN A 191 6.55 12.26 21.60
N HIS A 192 7.40 11.35 21.07
CA HIS A 192 8.11 11.62 19.81
C HIS A 192 7.18 11.58 18.59
N ALA A 193 6.24 10.66 18.57
CA ALA A 193 5.37 10.46 17.40
C ALA A 193 4.18 11.43 17.35
N PHE A 194 3.63 11.81 18.51
CA PHE A 194 2.36 12.55 18.60
C PHE A 194 2.43 13.84 19.43
N GLY A 195 3.58 14.12 20.06
CA GLY A 195 3.75 15.28 20.91
C GLY A 195 3.10 15.17 22.30
N LEU A 196 2.51 14.00 22.63
CA LEU A 196 1.83 13.70 23.90
C LEU A 196 2.35 12.37 24.43
N ASP A 197 2.60 12.28 25.76
CA ASP A 197 3.07 11.07 26.43
C ASP A 197 1.95 10.24 27.07
N GLU A 198 0.69 10.62 26.79
CA GLU A 198 -0.50 9.93 27.30
C GLU A 198 -0.61 8.52 26.71
N ILE A 199 -0.77 7.54 27.59
CA ILE A 199 -0.92 6.13 27.23
C ILE A 199 -2.15 5.53 27.92
N ILE A 200 -2.69 4.46 27.30
CA ILE A 200 -3.76 3.62 27.86
C ILE A 200 -3.29 2.18 27.98
N LEU A 201 -3.92 1.42 28.86
CA LEU A 201 -3.70 0.00 29.05
C LEU A 201 -4.98 -0.77 28.75
N GLU A 202 -4.88 -1.89 28.04
CA GLU A 202 -6.01 -2.75 27.72
C GLU A 202 -5.65 -4.22 27.89
N LYS A 203 -6.64 -5.08 28.07
CA LYS A 203 -6.47 -6.52 27.97
C LYS A 203 -6.03 -6.87 26.54
N ALA A 204 -4.94 -7.61 26.40
CA ALA A 204 -4.59 -8.19 25.10
C ALA A 204 -5.44 -9.45 24.90
N LEU A 205 -6.28 -9.43 23.86
CA LEU A 205 -7.08 -10.57 23.47
C LEU A 205 -6.20 -11.55 22.67
N PRO A 206 -6.25 -12.87 22.94
CA PRO A 206 -5.51 -13.84 22.16
C PRO A 206 -6.16 -14.08 20.81
N GLY A 207 -5.42 -13.86 19.71
CA GLY A 207 -5.86 -14.15 18.36
C GLY A 207 -7.24 -13.59 17.97
N PRO A 208 -7.57 -12.31 18.26
CA PRO A 208 -8.88 -11.77 17.90
C PRO A 208 -8.98 -11.56 16.40
N ARG A 209 -10.22 -11.45 15.90
CA ARG A 209 -10.45 -10.84 14.60
C ARG A 209 -10.58 -9.34 14.75
N HIS A 210 -10.14 -8.62 13.72
CA HIS A 210 -10.40 -7.21 13.55
C HIS A 210 -11.58 -7.05 12.61
N VAL A 211 -12.75 -6.77 13.18
CA VAL A 211 -13.99 -6.59 12.43
C VAL A 211 -14.48 -5.17 12.60
N GLU A 212 -14.88 -4.54 11.52
CA GLU A 212 -15.34 -3.16 11.54
C GLU A 212 -16.71 -3.01 10.86
N VAL A 213 -17.49 -2.06 11.31
CA VAL A 213 -18.84 -1.80 10.79
C VAL A 213 -18.85 -0.45 10.09
N GLN A 214 -19.23 -0.46 8.81
CA GLN A 214 -19.44 0.77 8.03
C GLN A 214 -20.72 1.44 8.46
N ILE A 215 -20.65 2.70 8.87
CA ILE A 215 -21.82 3.53 9.12
C ILE A 215 -21.94 4.64 8.09
N MET A 216 -23.19 5.10 7.90
CA MET A 216 -23.53 6.29 7.15
C MET A 216 -24.59 7.07 7.92
N ALA A 217 -24.39 8.37 8.09
CA ALA A 217 -25.26 9.23 8.89
C ALA A 217 -25.56 10.54 8.17
N ASP A 218 -26.82 10.98 8.16
CA ASP A 218 -27.23 12.25 7.57
C ASP A 218 -27.21 13.42 8.59
N THR A 219 -27.53 14.60 8.10
CA THR A 219 -27.61 15.82 8.94
C THR A 219 -28.93 15.91 9.75
N GLN A 220 -29.86 14.97 9.55
CA GLN A 220 -31.16 14.92 10.25
C GLN A 220 -31.14 13.95 11.44
N GLY A 221 -30.00 13.25 11.64
CA GLY A 221 -29.80 12.29 12.74
C GLY A 221 -30.17 10.85 12.40
N HIS A 222 -30.49 10.55 11.13
CA HIS A 222 -30.61 9.17 10.69
C HIS A 222 -29.27 8.54 10.55
N VAL A 223 -29.10 7.35 11.08
CA VAL A 223 -27.84 6.57 11.03
C VAL A 223 -28.18 5.14 10.64
N ILE A 224 -27.48 4.62 9.63
CA ILE A 224 -27.57 3.22 9.21
C ILE A 224 -26.17 2.58 9.22
N HIS A 225 -26.14 1.26 9.31
CA HIS A 225 -24.92 0.48 9.04
C HIS A 225 -25.04 -0.25 7.70
N LEU A 226 -23.91 -0.36 6.99
CA LEU A 226 -23.79 -1.00 5.68
C LEU A 226 -23.03 -2.33 5.77
N GLY A 227 -23.20 -3.04 6.88
CA GLY A 227 -22.53 -4.30 7.15
C GLY A 227 -21.11 -4.14 7.70
N GLU A 228 -20.47 -5.27 7.83
CA GLU A 228 -19.13 -5.39 8.41
C GLU A 228 -18.09 -5.79 7.36
N ARG A 229 -16.83 -5.48 7.69
CA ARG A 229 -15.61 -5.95 7.01
C ARG A 229 -14.73 -6.72 8.01
N ASP A 230 -14.10 -7.77 7.54
CA ASP A 230 -13.01 -8.44 8.27
C ASP A 230 -11.67 -7.88 7.78
N CYS A 231 -10.91 -7.29 8.68
CA CYS A 231 -9.61 -6.68 8.43
C CYS A 231 -8.51 -7.39 9.23
N SER A 232 -8.68 -8.68 9.52
CA SER A 232 -7.76 -9.44 10.37
C SER A 232 -6.42 -9.72 9.70
N VAL A 233 -6.35 -9.74 8.37
CA VAL A 233 -5.08 -9.91 7.65
C VAL A 233 -4.30 -8.60 7.68
N GLN A 234 -3.42 -8.49 8.65
CA GLN A 234 -2.64 -7.28 8.89
C GLN A 234 -1.19 -7.59 9.27
N ARG A 235 -0.29 -6.68 8.96
CA ARG A 235 1.12 -6.73 9.34
C ARG A 235 1.45 -5.55 10.24
N ARG A 236 1.92 -5.83 11.45
CA ARG A 236 2.23 -4.76 12.44
C ARG A 236 1.08 -3.76 12.59
N HIS A 237 -0.15 -4.27 12.64
CA HIS A 237 -1.40 -3.50 12.72
C HIS A 237 -1.76 -2.68 11.47
N GLN A 238 -1.07 -2.88 10.35
CA GLN A 238 -1.43 -2.33 9.06
C GLN A 238 -2.22 -3.38 8.27
N LYS A 239 -3.44 -3.06 7.88
CA LYS A 239 -4.33 -3.91 7.09
C LYS A 239 -3.70 -4.16 5.71
N VAL A 240 -3.85 -5.38 5.18
CA VAL A 240 -3.24 -5.82 3.92
C VAL A 240 -4.25 -6.49 2.99
N ILE A 241 -5.15 -7.32 3.56
CA ILE A 241 -6.28 -7.93 2.85
C ILE A 241 -7.51 -7.72 3.71
N GLU A 242 -8.59 -7.27 3.10
CA GLU A 242 -9.88 -7.02 3.73
C GLU A 242 -11.00 -7.73 2.96
N GLU A 243 -12.03 -8.17 3.65
CA GLU A 243 -13.15 -8.85 3.03
C GLU A 243 -14.51 -8.46 3.63
N ALA A 244 -15.53 -8.53 2.82
CA ALA A 244 -16.92 -8.33 3.22
C ALA A 244 -17.82 -9.34 2.50
N PRO A 245 -18.76 -9.98 3.23
CA PRO A 245 -18.95 -10.01 4.68
C PRO A 245 -17.83 -10.73 5.44
N CYS A 246 -17.72 -10.54 6.76
CA CYS A 246 -16.82 -11.31 7.60
C CYS A 246 -17.18 -12.80 7.60
N PRO A 247 -16.24 -13.74 7.37
CA PRO A 247 -16.54 -15.18 7.20
C PRO A 247 -17.24 -15.84 8.38
N VAL A 248 -17.01 -15.36 9.60
CA VAL A 248 -17.61 -15.93 10.83
C VAL A 248 -18.90 -15.21 11.26
N MET A 249 -19.37 -14.26 10.46
CA MET A 249 -20.51 -13.44 10.82
C MET A 249 -21.83 -14.21 10.70
N THR A 250 -22.63 -14.14 11.77
CA THR A 250 -24.02 -14.60 11.77
C THR A 250 -24.97 -13.40 11.73
N ASP A 251 -26.20 -13.58 11.29
CA ASP A 251 -27.20 -12.49 11.25
C ASP A 251 -27.40 -11.85 12.62
N LYS A 252 -27.38 -12.67 13.69
CA LYS A 252 -27.51 -12.21 15.07
C LYS A 252 -26.31 -11.33 15.47
N LEU A 253 -25.10 -11.76 15.14
CA LEU A 253 -23.87 -11.02 15.47
C LEU A 253 -23.79 -9.73 14.65
N ARG A 254 -24.10 -9.79 13.35
CA ARG A 254 -24.18 -8.61 12.46
C ARG A 254 -25.16 -7.58 13.00
N SER A 255 -26.36 -8.02 13.38
CA SER A 255 -27.37 -7.13 13.95
C SER A 255 -26.90 -6.49 15.26
N ALA A 256 -26.26 -7.26 16.14
CA ALA A 256 -25.75 -6.74 17.41
C ALA A 256 -24.61 -5.74 17.22
N MET A 257 -23.63 -6.06 16.38
CA MET A 257 -22.49 -5.17 16.08
C MET A 257 -22.97 -3.93 15.32
N GLY A 258 -23.84 -4.08 14.33
CA GLY A 258 -24.42 -2.99 13.56
C GLY A 258 -25.20 -2.01 14.45
N GLN A 259 -26.08 -2.52 15.32
CA GLN A 259 -26.81 -1.66 16.26
C GLN A 259 -25.86 -0.95 17.25
N THR A 260 -24.81 -1.61 17.69
CA THR A 260 -23.80 -0.98 18.55
C THR A 260 -23.09 0.15 17.83
N ALA A 261 -22.71 -0.05 16.56
CA ALA A 261 -22.08 0.97 15.74
C ALA A 261 -23.02 2.16 15.47
N VAL A 262 -24.31 1.91 15.20
CA VAL A 262 -25.32 2.95 15.06
C VAL A 262 -25.46 3.75 16.36
N THR A 263 -25.53 3.07 17.52
CA THR A 263 -25.60 3.73 18.84
C THR A 263 -24.37 4.60 19.09
N ALA A 264 -23.18 4.10 18.77
CA ALA A 264 -21.93 4.85 18.90
C ALA A 264 -21.98 6.14 18.07
N ALA A 265 -22.38 6.06 16.80
CA ALA A 265 -22.48 7.20 15.90
C ALA A 265 -23.55 8.22 16.34
N GLN A 266 -24.72 7.74 16.77
CA GLN A 266 -25.80 8.60 17.28
C GLN A 266 -25.38 9.36 18.53
N SER A 267 -24.60 8.71 19.42
CA SER A 267 -24.17 9.32 20.70
C SER A 267 -23.30 10.56 20.52
N ILE A 268 -22.67 10.72 19.35
CA ILE A 268 -21.78 11.86 19.02
C ILE A 268 -22.37 12.78 17.96
N GLY A 269 -23.64 12.57 17.55
CA GLY A 269 -24.25 13.35 16.48
C GLY A 269 -23.48 13.25 15.16
N TYR A 270 -23.04 12.03 14.78
CA TYR A 270 -22.22 11.82 13.60
C TYR A 270 -22.93 12.17 12.30
N ARG A 271 -22.17 12.64 11.29
CA ARG A 271 -22.61 12.84 9.91
C ARG A 271 -21.54 12.35 8.92
N GLY A 272 -21.95 11.88 7.73
CA GLY A 272 -21.09 11.34 6.69
C GLY A 272 -20.75 9.86 6.88
N ALA A 273 -19.75 9.39 6.15
CA ALA A 273 -19.22 8.04 6.26
C ALA A 273 -18.29 7.91 7.46
N GLY A 274 -18.44 6.84 8.22
CA GLY A 274 -17.57 6.51 9.33
C GLY A 274 -17.49 5.00 9.54
N THR A 275 -16.54 4.56 10.33
CA THR A 275 -16.33 3.14 10.61
C THR A 275 -16.09 2.93 12.09
N VAL A 276 -16.83 2.00 12.68
CA VAL A 276 -16.64 1.59 14.07
C VAL A 276 -15.90 0.26 14.07
N GLU A 277 -14.68 0.26 14.62
CA GLU A 277 -13.81 -0.92 14.68
C GLU A 277 -14.00 -1.69 15.98
N PHE A 278 -14.00 -3.01 15.86
CA PHE A 278 -14.17 -3.94 16.98
C PHE A 278 -13.11 -5.04 16.95
N LEU A 279 -12.75 -5.52 18.13
CA LEU A 279 -12.08 -6.80 18.30
C LEU A 279 -13.14 -7.86 18.61
N LEU A 280 -13.20 -8.89 17.77
CA LEU A 280 -14.11 -10.03 17.92
C LEU A 280 -13.31 -11.24 18.43
N ASP A 281 -13.74 -11.82 19.55
CA ASP A 281 -13.14 -13.02 20.11
C ASP A 281 -13.77 -14.30 19.54
N GLU A 282 -13.14 -15.46 19.80
CA GLU A 282 -13.62 -16.76 19.36
C GLU A 282 -15.01 -17.14 19.92
N GLY A 283 -15.38 -16.57 21.06
CA GLY A 283 -16.69 -16.82 21.70
C GLY A 283 -17.83 -15.98 21.11
N GLY A 284 -17.53 -15.10 20.16
CA GLY A 284 -18.48 -14.14 19.59
C GLY A 284 -18.68 -12.87 20.47
N GLY A 285 -17.83 -12.68 21.47
CA GLY A 285 -17.74 -11.43 22.22
C GLY A 285 -17.03 -10.38 21.36
N PHE A 286 -17.60 -9.17 21.26
CA PHE A 286 -16.99 -8.08 20.52
C PHE A 286 -16.85 -6.83 21.39
N PHE A 287 -15.74 -6.10 21.17
CA PHE A 287 -15.36 -4.95 21.96
C PHE A 287 -14.96 -3.79 21.06
N PHE A 288 -15.48 -2.61 21.36
CA PHE A 288 -15.10 -1.38 20.67
C PHE A 288 -13.59 -1.14 20.78
N LEU A 289 -12.97 -0.88 19.64
CA LEU A 289 -11.56 -0.56 19.52
C LEU A 289 -11.36 0.94 19.30
N GLU A 290 -11.91 1.46 18.22
CA GLU A 290 -11.87 2.88 17.85
C GLU A 290 -12.95 3.19 16.81
N MET A 291 -13.17 4.47 16.54
CA MET A 291 -14.02 4.93 15.44
C MET A 291 -13.20 5.81 14.52
N ASN A 292 -13.13 5.42 13.25
CA ASN A 292 -12.54 6.24 12.21
C ASN A 292 -13.58 7.18 11.63
N THR A 293 -13.34 8.49 11.82
CA THR A 293 -14.26 9.55 11.44
C THR A 293 -14.07 10.03 10.00
N ARG A 294 -13.94 9.08 9.09
CA ARG A 294 -13.65 9.28 7.66
C ARG A 294 -14.04 8.07 6.83
N LEU A 295 -13.95 8.20 5.51
CA LEU A 295 -13.99 7.07 4.61
C LEU A 295 -12.76 6.16 4.86
N GLN A 296 -12.94 4.85 4.82
CA GLN A 296 -11.85 3.87 4.98
C GLN A 296 -11.21 3.52 3.63
N VAL A 297 -9.96 3.02 3.68
CA VAL A 297 -9.25 2.51 2.50
C VAL A 297 -10.07 1.39 1.85
N GLU A 298 -10.56 0.47 2.67
CA GLU A 298 -11.27 -0.76 2.33
C GLU A 298 -12.77 -0.59 2.07
N HIS A 299 -13.25 0.66 1.92
CA HIS A 299 -14.66 0.91 1.58
C HIS A 299 -15.14 0.18 0.31
N PRO A 300 -14.29 -0.09 -0.70
CA PRO A 300 -14.72 -0.75 -1.93
C PRO A 300 -15.35 -2.12 -1.73
N VAL A 301 -14.92 -2.92 -0.73
CA VAL A 301 -15.55 -4.23 -0.49
C VAL A 301 -17.01 -4.09 -0.03
N THR A 302 -17.32 -3.05 0.75
CA THR A 302 -18.69 -2.72 1.11
C THR A 302 -19.49 -2.26 -0.11
N GLU A 303 -18.93 -1.39 -0.96
CA GLU A 303 -19.57 -0.93 -2.19
C GLU A 303 -19.92 -2.11 -3.12
N MET A 304 -18.99 -3.06 -3.28
CA MET A 304 -19.20 -4.20 -4.17
C MET A 304 -20.29 -5.17 -3.69
N ILE A 305 -20.48 -5.33 -2.39
CA ILE A 305 -21.54 -6.22 -1.88
C ILE A 305 -22.88 -5.51 -1.68
N THR A 306 -22.91 -4.17 -1.62
CA THR A 306 -24.15 -3.40 -1.41
C THR A 306 -24.67 -2.74 -2.69
N GLY A 307 -23.79 -2.55 -3.69
CA GLY A 307 -24.09 -1.80 -4.91
C GLY A 307 -24.19 -0.29 -4.69
N LEU A 308 -23.73 0.23 -3.54
CA LEU A 308 -23.77 1.65 -3.19
C LEU A 308 -22.41 2.33 -3.49
N ASP A 309 -22.45 3.60 -3.87
CA ASP A 309 -21.26 4.46 -3.91
C ASP A 309 -21.20 5.31 -2.63
N LEU A 310 -20.22 5.01 -1.75
CA LEU A 310 -20.11 5.71 -0.47
C LEU A 310 -19.62 7.15 -0.62
N VAL A 311 -18.89 7.46 -1.69
CA VAL A 311 -18.45 8.85 -1.98
C VAL A 311 -19.63 9.68 -2.47
N GLU A 312 -20.51 9.12 -3.32
CA GLU A 312 -21.77 9.77 -3.71
C GLU A 312 -22.61 10.10 -2.47
N MET A 313 -22.81 9.11 -1.59
CA MET A 313 -23.56 9.33 -0.34
C MET A 313 -22.92 10.42 0.54
N GLN A 314 -21.58 10.49 0.62
CA GLN A 314 -20.90 11.57 1.36
C GLN A 314 -21.17 12.95 0.75
N ILE A 315 -21.15 13.05 -0.58
CA ILE A 315 -21.45 14.31 -1.31
C ILE A 315 -22.90 14.72 -1.08
N ASP A 316 -23.85 13.81 -1.19
CA ASP A 316 -25.27 14.07 -0.97
C ASP A 316 -25.56 14.55 0.45
N ILE A 317 -24.98 13.90 1.45
CA ILE A 317 -25.10 14.32 2.86
C ILE A 317 -24.50 15.72 3.05
N ALA A 318 -23.37 16.02 2.42
CA ALA A 318 -22.75 17.34 2.48
C ALA A 318 -23.60 18.44 1.80
N GLN A 319 -24.38 18.08 0.77
CA GLN A 319 -25.41 18.94 0.18
C GLN A 319 -26.62 19.17 1.11
N GLY A 320 -26.73 18.40 2.19
CA GLY A 320 -27.86 18.44 3.14
C GLY A 320 -29.04 17.55 2.73
N LEU A 321 -28.81 16.61 1.82
CA LEU A 321 -29.79 15.60 1.46
C LEU A 321 -29.91 14.53 2.57
N PRO A 322 -31.08 13.93 2.79
CA PRO A 322 -31.23 12.80 3.69
C PRO A 322 -30.61 11.54 3.08
N LEU A 323 -30.39 10.53 3.92
CA LEU A 323 -30.00 9.20 3.45
C LEU A 323 -31.02 8.68 2.42
N PRO A 324 -30.57 8.12 1.27
CA PRO A 324 -31.47 7.65 0.21
C PRO A 324 -32.22 6.35 0.57
N LEU A 325 -31.83 5.68 1.67
CA LEU A 325 -32.34 4.38 2.11
C LEU A 325 -32.40 4.29 3.63
N THR A 326 -33.28 3.41 4.11
CA THR A 326 -33.37 3.04 5.52
C THR A 326 -32.55 1.77 5.82
N GLN A 327 -32.39 1.43 7.10
CA GLN A 327 -31.70 0.20 7.48
C GLN A 327 -32.30 -1.07 6.87
N ALA A 328 -33.64 -1.08 6.68
CA ALA A 328 -34.35 -2.23 6.11
C ALA A 328 -34.09 -2.42 4.60
N ASP A 329 -33.66 -1.37 3.92
CA ASP A 329 -33.39 -1.39 2.49
C ASP A 329 -31.96 -1.87 2.16
N VAL A 330 -31.08 -1.95 3.17
CA VAL A 330 -29.71 -2.40 2.99
C VAL A 330 -29.68 -3.90 2.69
N GLN A 331 -29.18 -4.26 1.53
CA GLN A 331 -29.05 -5.64 1.08
C GLN A 331 -27.58 -5.96 0.78
N PHE A 332 -27.21 -7.22 1.00
CA PHE A 332 -25.87 -7.72 0.69
C PHE A 332 -25.96 -8.80 -0.39
N SER A 333 -25.07 -8.73 -1.37
CA SER A 333 -24.99 -9.70 -2.47
C SER A 333 -23.57 -10.18 -2.66
N GLY A 334 -23.38 -11.51 -2.61
CA GLY A 334 -22.09 -12.13 -2.83
C GLY A 334 -21.05 -11.82 -1.75
N HIS A 335 -19.79 -11.83 -2.14
CA HIS A 335 -18.64 -11.61 -1.28
C HIS A 335 -17.58 -10.80 -2.04
N ALA A 336 -16.91 -9.87 -1.38
CA ALA A 336 -15.84 -9.08 -1.97
C ALA A 336 -14.58 -9.15 -1.10
N ILE A 337 -13.43 -9.23 -1.76
CA ILE A 337 -12.11 -9.24 -1.10
C ILE A 337 -11.23 -8.18 -1.76
N GLU A 338 -10.59 -7.36 -0.95
CA GLU A 338 -9.63 -6.33 -1.36
C GLU A 338 -8.22 -6.75 -0.96
N ALA A 339 -7.23 -6.47 -1.80
CA ALA A 339 -5.81 -6.59 -1.48
C ALA A 339 -5.08 -5.29 -1.80
N ARG A 340 -4.26 -4.82 -0.87
CA ARG A 340 -3.46 -3.60 -1.03
C ARG A 340 -2.12 -3.90 -1.64
N LEU A 341 -1.90 -3.41 -2.87
CA LEU A 341 -0.61 -3.50 -3.55
C LEU A 341 0.32 -2.39 -3.08
N TYR A 342 1.40 -2.76 -2.42
CA TYR A 342 2.42 -1.86 -1.90
C TYR A 342 3.76 -2.00 -2.64
N ALA A 343 4.48 -0.88 -2.81
CA ALA A 343 5.90 -0.89 -3.19
C ALA A 343 6.75 -1.29 -1.97
N GLU A 344 6.77 -2.56 -1.65
CA GLU A 344 7.48 -3.15 -0.50
C GLU A 344 8.17 -4.45 -0.89
N ASP A 345 9.28 -4.76 -0.24
CA ASP A 345 10.03 -6.01 -0.42
C ASP A 345 9.78 -6.99 0.73
N PRO A 346 8.92 -8.00 0.56
CA PRO A 346 8.64 -9.00 1.59
C PRO A 346 9.90 -9.74 2.07
N GLY A 347 10.81 -10.08 1.16
CA GLY A 347 12.07 -10.78 1.46
C GLY A 347 13.04 -9.98 2.32
N ARG A 348 12.85 -8.66 2.39
CA ARG A 348 13.63 -7.74 3.24
C ARG A 348 12.79 -7.16 4.38
N GLY A 349 11.82 -7.93 4.90
CA GLY A 349 10.97 -7.53 6.00
C GLY A 349 9.97 -6.42 5.64
N PHE A 350 9.53 -6.39 4.38
CA PHE A 350 8.62 -5.39 3.82
C PHE A 350 9.18 -3.96 3.86
N LEU A 351 10.46 -3.82 3.53
CA LEU A 351 11.04 -2.51 3.34
C LEU A 351 10.38 -1.80 2.16
N PRO A 352 10.01 -0.52 2.31
CA PRO A 352 9.50 0.27 1.20
C PRO A 352 10.51 0.38 0.07
N CYS A 353 10.02 0.28 -1.16
CA CYS A 353 10.81 0.41 -2.39
C CYS A 353 10.49 1.72 -3.10
N THR A 354 11.50 2.38 -3.61
CA THR A 354 11.38 3.60 -4.43
C THR A 354 11.93 3.35 -5.82
N GLY A 355 11.44 4.07 -6.82
CA GLY A 355 11.89 3.97 -8.21
C GLY A 355 10.80 4.36 -9.19
N THR A 356 11.06 4.13 -10.48
CA THR A 356 10.11 4.42 -11.55
C THR A 356 9.26 3.19 -11.84
N VAL A 357 7.98 3.38 -12.07
CA VAL A 357 7.07 2.38 -12.62
C VAL A 357 7.34 2.28 -14.13
N ASP A 358 8.19 1.37 -14.55
CA ASP A 358 8.58 1.23 -15.96
C ASP A 358 7.43 0.68 -16.82
N LEU A 359 6.57 -0.15 -16.22
CA LEU A 359 5.31 -0.61 -16.81
C LEU A 359 4.28 -0.87 -15.71
N TRP A 360 3.08 -0.32 -15.87
CA TRP A 360 1.88 -0.66 -15.13
C TRP A 360 0.83 -1.20 -16.07
N LYS A 361 0.48 -2.48 -15.94
CA LYS A 361 -0.52 -3.16 -16.77
C LYS A 361 -1.40 -4.03 -15.90
N PRO A 362 -2.44 -3.44 -15.29
CA PRO A 362 -3.43 -4.19 -14.53
C PRO A 362 -4.30 -5.04 -15.46
N PRO A 363 -4.81 -6.21 -15.00
CA PRO A 363 -5.69 -7.03 -15.79
C PRO A 363 -7.10 -6.42 -15.93
N ALA A 364 -7.75 -6.66 -17.06
CA ALA A 364 -9.17 -6.40 -17.23
C ALA A 364 -9.94 -7.72 -17.03
N ILE A 365 -10.46 -7.93 -15.83
CA ILE A 365 -11.21 -9.14 -15.44
C ILE A 365 -12.59 -8.69 -14.96
N GLU A 366 -13.63 -9.38 -15.42
CA GLU A 366 -15.01 -9.12 -14.97
C GLU A 366 -15.14 -9.30 -13.45
N HIS A 367 -15.86 -8.40 -12.81
CA HIS A 367 -16.01 -8.34 -11.34
C HIS A 367 -14.70 -8.10 -10.56
N VAL A 368 -13.67 -7.55 -11.21
CA VAL A 368 -12.48 -7.03 -10.56
C VAL A 368 -12.44 -5.52 -10.78
N ARG A 369 -12.35 -4.80 -9.68
CA ARG A 369 -12.12 -3.35 -9.64
C ARG A 369 -10.68 -3.08 -9.22
N ILE A 370 -10.06 -2.08 -9.82
CA ILE A 370 -8.70 -1.66 -9.50
C ILE A 370 -8.70 -0.16 -9.28
N ASP A 371 -8.45 0.26 -8.03
CA ASP A 371 -8.26 1.66 -7.66
C ASP A 371 -6.75 1.93 -7.59
N ALA A 372 -6.20 2.69 -8.54
CA ALA A 372 -4.76 2.91 -8.67
C ALA A 372 -4.40 4.39 -8.63
N GLY A 373 -3.29 4.69 -7.95
CA GLY A 373 -2.69 6.02 -7.91
C GLY A 373 -1.43 6.16 -8.76
N ILE A 374 -1.15 5.19 -9.63
CA ILE A 374 0.05 5.09 -10.45
C ILE A 374 -0.27 4.88 -11.92
N ASP A 375 0.69 5.23 -12.77
CA ASP A 375 0.73 4.93 -14.20
C ASP A 375 2.16 4.56 -14.61
N THR A 376 2.31 4.02 -15.82
CA THR A 376 3.62 3.83 -16.46
C THR A 376 4.36 5.16 -16.55
N GLY A 377 5.62 5.18 -16.14
CA GLY A 377 6.50 6.35 -16.08
C GLY A 377 6.40 7.15 -14.77
N PHE A 378 5.52 6.75 -13.82
CA PHE A 378 5.39 7.44 -12.54
C PHE A 378 6.54 7.09 -11.59
N GLU A 379 7.08 8.10 -10.89
CA GLU A 379 8.17 7.94 -9.92
C GLU A 379 7.62 7.80 -8.49
N ILE A 380 7.93 6.69 -7.84
CA ILE A 380 7.61 6.44 -6.43
C ILE A 380 8.76 6.97 -5.57
N GLY A 381 8.51 8.07 -4.90
CA GLY A 381 9.47 8.73 -4.01
C GLY A 381 9.32 8.30 -2.54
N PRO A 382 10.24 8.75 -1.66
CA PRO A 382 10.27 8.36 -0.24
C PRO A 382 9.35 9.18 0.66
N HIS A 383 8.56 10.10 0.09
CA HIS A 383 7.85 11.12 0.87
C HIS A 383 6.48 10.68 1.39
N TYR A 384 5.87 9.68 0.75
CA TYR A 384 4.47 9.29 0.98
C TYR A 384 4.35 7.80 1.25
N ASP A 385 3.12 7.36 1.52
CA ASP A 385 2.79 5.97 1.72
C ASP A 385 3.12 5.13 0.46
N PRO A 386 3.68 3.91 0.62
CA PRO A 386 4.06 3.06 -0.51
C PRO A 386 2.89 2.37 -1.22
N MET A 387 1.63 2.60 -0.84
CA MET A 387 0.47 2.00 -1.49
C MET A 387 0.32 2.50 -2.92
N LEU A 388 0.31 1.57 -3.87
CA LEU A 388 0.25 1.82 -5.30
C LEU A 388 -1.18 1.73 -5.83
N ALA A 389 -1.88 0.68 -5.40
CA ALA A 389 -3.22 0.36 -5.85
C ALA A 389 -3.93 -0.58 -4.87
N LYS A 390 -5.24 -0.71 -5.04
CA LYS A 390 -6.07 -1.74 -4.43
C LYS A 390 -6.68 -2.57 -5.54
N LEU A 391 -6.66 -3.88 -5.40
CA LEU A 391 -7.37 -4.81 -6.26
C LEU A 391 -8.53 -5.39 -5.45
N ILE A 392 -9.73 -5.28 -5.96
CA ILE A 392 -10.96 -5.71 -5.30
C ILE A 392 -11.68 -6.69 -6.23
N ALA A 393 -11.93 -7.90 -5.77
CA ALA A 393 -12.70 -8.89 -6.52
C ALA A 393 -14.00 -9.24 -5.81
N TRP A 394 -15.07 -9.31 -6.58
CA TRP A 394 -16.38 -9.77 -6.14
C TRP A 394 -16.68 -11.17 -6.70
N GLY A 395 -17.43 -11.97 -5.94
CA GLY A 395 -17.95 -13.27 -6.38
C GLY A 395 -19.31 -13.56 -5.74
N ASP A 396 -20.06 -14.50 -6.32
CA ASP A 396 -21.32 -14.96 -5.76
C ASP A 396 -21.14 -15.57 -4.36
N ASP A 397 -19.93 -16.08 -4.10
CA ASP A 397 -19.47 -16.60 -2.83
C ASP A 397 -18.02 -16.21 -2.54
N ARG A 398 -17.55 -16.49 -1.33
CA ARG A 398 -16.22 -16.13 -0.85
C ARG A 398 -15.11 -16.79 -1.66
N GLU A 399 -15.27 -18.08 -2.03
CA GLU A 399 -14.25 -18.83 -2.78
C GLU A 399 -14.10 -18.26 -4.19
N SER A 400 -15.20 -17.92 -4.84
CA SER A 400 -15.18 -17.26 -6.15
C SER A 400 -14.49 -15.89 -6.12
N ALA A 401 -14.75 -15.08 -5.07
CA ALA A 401 -14.07 -13.80 -4.87
C ALA A 401 -12.56 -14.00 -4.63
N ARG A 402 -12.18 -14.96 -3.76
CA ARG A 402 -10.79 -15.30 -3.43
C ARG A 402 -10.00 -15.73 -4.66
N CYS A 403 -10.53 -16.70 -5.41
CA CYS A 403 -9.88 -17.20 -6.63
C CYS A 403 -9.73 -16.11 -7.68
N ARG A 404 -10.76 -15.27 -7.84
CA ARG A 404 -10.74 -14.15 -8.80
C ARG A 404 -9.71 -13.09 -8.42
N LEU A 405 -9.58 -12.77 -7.13
CA LEU A 405 -8.56 -11.83 -6.66
C LEU A 405 -7.14 -12.39 -6.84
N ALA A 406 -6.92 -13.66 -6.51
CA ALA A 406 -5.65 -14.33 -6.73
C ALA A 406 -5.27 -14.35 -8.22
N ASP A 407 -6.22 -14.64 -9.12
CA ASP A 407 -6.01 -14.58 -10.57
C ASP A 407 -5.70 -13.16 -11.04
N ALA A 408 -6.41 -12.14 -10.52
CA ALA A 408 -6.16 -10.74 -10.83
C ALA A 408 -4.75 -10.30 -10.41
N LEU A 409 -4.32 -10.66 -9.20
CA LEU A 409 -2.96 -10.40 -8.72
C LEU A 409 -1.91 -11.13 -9.58
N ASN A 410 -2.15 -12.41 -9.93
CA ASN A 410 -1.27 -13.18 -10.78
C ASN A 410 -1.14 -12.62 -12.20
N LYS A 411 -2.11 -11.85 -12.68
CA LYS A 411 -2.10 -11.20 -14.01
C LYS A 411 -1.69 -9.73 -13.95
N THR A 412 -1.50 -9.19 -12.76
CA THR A 412 -1.06 -7.80 -12.58
C THR A 412 0.42 -7.68 -12.89
N VAL A 413 0.76 -6.91 -13.93
CA VAL A 413 2.15 -6.66 -14.32
C VAL A 413 2.59 -5.29 -13.83
N LEU A 414 3.67 -5.27 -13.06
CA LEU A 414 4.38 -4.06 -12.67
C LEU A 414 5.87 -4.28 -12.83
N PHE A 415 6.54 -3.42 -13.60
CA PHE A 415 7.99 -3.39 -13.74
C PHE A 415 8.58 -2.12 -13.14
N GLY A 416 9.84 -2.19 -12.74
CA GLY A 416 10.60 -1.09 -12.18
C GLY A 416 10.70 -1.09 -10.65
N LEU A 417 9.74 -1.74 -9.96
CA LEU A 417 9.67 -1.78 -8.50
C LEU A 417 9.42 -3.19 -7.98
N THR A 418 9.95 -3.48 -6.81
CA THR A 418 9.53 -4.65 -6.02
C THR A 418 8.23 -4.32 -5.29
N THR A 419 7.29 -5.26 -5.28
CA THR A 419 5.99 -5.13 -4.62
C THR A 419 5.69 -6.34 -3.74
N ASN A 420 4.68 -6.21 -2.90
CA ASN A 420 4.15 -7.31 -2.08
C ASN A 420 3.20 -8.25 -2.85
N ARG A 421 3.11 -8.16 -4.19
CA ARG A 421 2.12 -8.88 -5.03
C ARG A 421 2.15 -10.39 -4.82
N SER A 422 3.32 -11.02 -4.91
CA SER A 422 3.45 -12.48 -4.75
C SER A 422 3.08 -12.93 -3.34
N PHE A 423 3.46 -12.15 -2.32
CA PHE A 423 3.01 -12.38 -0.94
C PHE A 423 1.48 -12.33 -0.81
N LEU A 424 0.80 -11.39 -1.50
CA LEU A 424 -0.67 -11.31 -1.50
C LEU A 424 -1.31 -12.56 -2.12
N VAL A 425 -0.76 -13.06 -3.22
CA VAL A 425 -1.21 -14.31 -3.86
C VAL A 425 -1.04 -15.50 -2.92
N ASP A 426 0.11 -15.61 -2.28
CA ASP A 426 0.40 -16.67 -1.32
C ASP A 426 -0.52 -16.60 -0.10
N ALA A 427 -0.78 -15.40 0.42
CA ALA A 427 -1.68 -15.19 1.55
C ALA A 427 -3.10 -15.64 1.23
N LEU A 428 -3.63 -15.30 0.06
CA LEU A 428 -4.94 -15.74 -0.40
C LEU A 428 -5.04 -17.26 -0.58
N ASN A 429 -3.93 -17.92 -0.91
CA ASN A 429 -3.88 -19.36 -1.17
C ASN A 429 -3.51 -20.21 0.06
N ARG A 430 -3.21 -19.60 1.23
CA ARG A 430 -3.04 -20.37 2.47
C ARG A 430 -4.36 -20.97 2.93
N ASP A 431 -4.34 -22.24 3.34
CA ASP A 431 -5.53 -22.97 3.83
C ASP A 431 -6.27 -22.18 4.91
N THR A 432 -5.54 -21.58 5.87
CA THR A 432 -6.12 -20.77 6.94
C THR A 432 -6.93 -19.59 6.41
N PHE A 433 -6.49 -18.95 5.30
CA PHE A 433 -7.26 -17.88 4.65
C PHE A 433 -8.43 -18.47 3.86
N ALA A 434 -8.20 -19.52 3.07
CA ALA A 434 -9.23 -20.18 2.26
C ALA A 434 -10.40 -20.66 3.14
N ASP A 435 -10.10 -21.24 4.30
CA ASP A 435 -11.09 -21.73 5.28
C ASP A 435 -11.77 -20.61 6.09
N GLY A 436 -11.38 -19.33 5.88
CA GLY A 436 -11.91 -18.19 6.63
C GLY A 436 -11.52 -18.18 8.11
N CYS A 437 -10.42 -18.81 8.50
CA CYS A 437 -9.97 -18.97 9.89
C CYS A 437 -8.85 -17.99 10.30
N VAL A 438 -8.75 -16.84 9.63
CA VAL A 438 -7.73 -15.83 9.91
C VAL A 438 -7.99 -15.07 11.21
N THR A 439 -6.92 -14.67 11.87
CA THR A 439 -6.92 -13.76 13.02
C THR A 439 -5.87 -12.67 12.80
N THR A 440 -5.78 -11.69 13.69
CA THR A 440 -4.75 -10.64 13.60
C THR A 440 -3.31 -11.15 13.67
N ALA A 441 -3.09 -12.40 14.07
CA ALA A 441 -1.79 -13.08 14.10
C ALA A 441 -1.49 -13.90 12.82
N PHE A 442 -2.38 -13.89 11.83
CA PHE A 442 -2.30 -14.76 10.63
C PHE A 442 -0.94 -14.67 9.93
N ILE A 443 -0.46 -13.47 9.60
CA ILE A 443 0.80 -13.32 8.86
C ILE A 443 1.98 -13.87 9.66
N GLU A 444 2.05 -13.58 10.97
CA GLU A 444 3.15 -14.04 11.83
C GLU A 444 3.14 -15.56 12.00
N GLN A 445 1.97 -16.20 11.94
CA GLN A 445 1.80 -17.64 12.11
C GLN A 445 1.97 -18.42 10.81
N ALA A 446 1.53 -17.86 9.68
CA ALA A 446 1.46 -18.54 8.39
C ALA A 446 2.73 -18.36 7.53
N PHE A 447 3.58 -17.37 7.82
CA PHE A 447 4.74 -17.04 6.98
C PHE A 447 6.04 -17.06 7.77
N GLY A 448 6.94 -17.96 7.37
CA GLY A 448 8.33 -17.93 7.79
C GLY A 448 9.21 -17.10 6.84
N PRO A 449 10.50 -16.87 7.19
CA PRO A 449 11.43 -16.13 6.34
C PRO A 449 11.61 -16.75 4.93
N GLU A 450 11.45 -18.07 4.80
CA GLU A 450 11.59 -18.78 3.52
C GLU A 450 10.40 -18.48 2.59
N ASP A 451 9.19 -18.39 3.14
CA ASP A 451 7.96 -18.08 2.39
C ASP A 451 7.97 -16.66 1.81
N LEU A 452 8.71 -15.74 2.42
CA LEU A 452 8.82 -14.35 2.00
C LEU A 452 10.00 -14.09 1.05
N SER A 453 10.78 -15.14 0.74
CA SER A 453 11.91 -15.01 -0.17
C SER A 453 11.42 -14.80 -1.61
N PRO A 454 12.06 -13.92 -2.40
CA PRO A 454 11.67 -13.70 -3.78
C PRO A 454 11.83 -14.98 -4.61
N ALA A 455 10.91 -15.20 -5.54
CA ALA A 455 10.98 -16.30 -6.48
C ALA A 455 12.30 -16.23 -7.28
N VAL A 456 12.94 -17.39 -7.48
CA VAL A 456 14.18 -17.52 -8.22
C VAL A 456 13.85 -17.94 -9.65
N PRO A 457 14.25 -17.17 -10.68
CA PRO A 457 13.98 -17.56 -12.06
C PRO A 457 14.82 -18.77 -12.45
N GLY A 458 14.22 -19.70 -13.18
CA GLY A 458 14.93 -20.83 -13.81
C GLY A 458 15.59 -20.45 -15.13
N ILE A 459 16.30 -21.41 -15.71
CA ILE A 459 16.99 -21.25 -17.00
C ILE A 459 16.02 -20.91 -18.15
N GLU A 460 14.77 -21.42 -18.10
CA GLU A 460 13.72 -21.12 -19.10
C GLU A 460 13.39 -19.63 -19.15
N HIS A 461 13.24 -18.98 -17.98
CA HIS A 461 12.99 -17.55 -17.89
C HIS A 461 14.14 -16.72 -18.46
N ALA A 462 15.38 -17.11 -18.14
CA ALA A 462 16.58 -16.46 -18.67
C ALA A 462 16.72 -16.66 -20.18
N ALA A 463 16.33 -17.84 -20.71
CA ALA A 463 16.34 -18.13 -22.14
C ALA A 463 15.32 -17.26 -22.88
N VAL A 464 14.10 -17.14 -22.35
CA VAL A 464 13.07 -16.27 -22.92
C VAL A 464 13.52 -14.80 -22.91
N ALA A 465 14.07 -14.31 -21.80
CA ALA A 465 14.60 -12.95 -21.72
C ALA A 465 15.72 -12.69 -22.75
N ALA A 466 16.61 -13.69 -22.97
CA ALA A 466 17.69 -13.59 -23.95
C ALA A 466 17.17 -13.55 -25.40
N VAL A 467 16.16 -14.36 -25.71
CA VAL A 467 15.52 -14.35 -27.06
C VAL A 467 14.81 -13.02 -27.31
N ILE A 468 14.08 -12.50 -26.31
CA ILE A 468 13.42 -11.19 -26.41
C ILE A 468 14.44 -10.09 -26.64
N GLN A 469 15.53 -10.06 -25.86
CA GLN A 469 16.59 -9.06 -26.01
C GLN A 469 17.32 -9.18 -27.34
N TYR A 470 17.55 -10.41 -27.82
CA TYR A 470 18.14 -10.66 -29.16
C TYR A 470 17.26 -10.08 -30.25
N ARG A 471 15.96 -10.34 -30.24
CA ARG A 471 15.01 -9.80 -31.22
C ARG A 471 15.00 -8.29 -31.22
N TRP A 472 14.87 -7.68 -30.04
CA TRP A 472 14.90 -6.23 -29.88
C TRP A 472 16.18 -5.61 -30.46
N GLN A 473 17.37 -6.21 -30.16
CA GLN A 473 18.64 -5.77 -30.69
C GLN A 473 18.72 -5.93 -32.22
N ARG A 474 18.21 -7.05 -32.76
CA ARG A 474 18.14 -7.30 -34.20
C ARG A 474 17.28 -6.28 -34.89
N ASP A 475 16.09 -6.00 -34.36
CA ASP A 475 15.14 -5.06 -34.95
C ASP A 475 15.67 -3.61 -34.87
N ALA A 476 16.33 -3.24 -33.78
CA ALA A 476 17.03 -1.97 -33.68
C ALA A 476 18.21 -1.85 -34.67
N ALA A 477 18.95 -2.92 -34.89
CA ALA A 477 20.02 -2.96 -35.91
C ALA A 477 19.45 -2.82 -37.32
N ARG A 478 18.31 -3.48 -37.61
CA ARG A 478 17.59 -3.39 -38.88
C ARG A 478 17.13 -1.96 -39.20
N GLN A 479 16.55 -1.29 -38.22
CA GLN A 479 16.12 0.11 -38.37
C GLN A 479 17.29 1.08 -38.67
N ARG A 480 18.50 0.76 -38.20
CA ARG A 480 19.71 1.55 -38.45
C ARG A 480 20.40 1.19 -39.77
N ALA A 481 20.12 0.02 -40.32
CA ALA A 481 20.75 -0.45 -41.55
C ALA A 481 20.14 0.26 -42.77
N LEU A 482 20.96 1.00 -43.52
CA LEU A 482 20.51 1.79 -44.67
C LEU A 482 20.25 0.94 -45.94
N SER A 483 20.89 -0.22 -46.08
CA SER A 483 20.83 -1.00 -47.32
C SER A 483 21.13 -2.50 -47.17
N VAL A 484 20.94 -3.07 -46.00
CA VAL A 484 21.13 -4.51 -45.77
C VAL A 484 19.82 -5.23 -45.97
N PRO A 485 19.70 -6.15 -46.94
CA PRO A 485 18.52 -7.00 -47.09
C PRO A 485 18.30 -7.85 -45.83
N ASP A 486 17.01 -8.12 -45.54
CA ASP A 486 16.62 -8.89 -44.35
C ASP A 486 17.27 -10.28 -44.29
N ASP A 487 17.45 -10.93 -45.43
CA ASP A 487 18.08 -12.25 -45.56
C ASP A 487 19.56 -12.26 -45.18
N LEU A 488 20.20 -11.12 -45.16
CA LEU A 488 21.59 -10.97 -44.73
C LEU A 488 21.76 -10.55 -43.27
N LEU A 489 20.68 -10.21 -42.57
CA LEU A 489 20.72 -9.93 -41.14
C LEU A 489 21.00 -11.23 -40.36
N GLY A 490 22.14 -11.28 -39.70
CA GLY A 490 22.55 -12.49 -38.98
C GLY A 490 23.20 -13.56 -39.85
N TRP A 491 23.47 -13.29 -41.16
CA TRP A 491 24.17 -14.20 -42.04
C TRP A 491 25.70 -14.29 -41.69
N SER A 492 26.20 -15.48 -41.72
CA SER A 492 27.65 -15.73 -41.55
C SER A 492 28.11 -16.82 -42.49
N SER A 493 29.26 -16.63 -43.13
CA SER A 493 29.91 -17.62 -44.03
C SER A 493 30.54 -18.82 -43.29
N THR A 494 30.67 -18.75 -41.96
CA THR A 494 31.38 -19.74 -41.15
C THR A 494 30.48 -20.55 -40.23
N GLY A 495 29.17 -20.34 -40.25
CA GLY A 495 28.20 -21.04 -39.42
C GLY A 495 27.21 -20.09 -38.75
N SER A 496 26.36 -20.61 -37.83
CA SER A 496 25.40 -19.79 -37.12
C SER A 496 26.09 -18.76 -36.23
N LEU A 497 25.63 -17.51 -36.29
CA LEU A 497 26.05 -16.47 -35.34
C LEU A 497 25.53 -16.82 -33.94
N VAL A 498 26.38 -16.65 -32.96
CA VAL A 498 26.05 -16.88 -31.56
C VAL A 498 26.11 -15.56 -30.80
N SER A 499 24.98 -15.12 -30.30
CA SER A 499 24.88 -13.98 -29.41
C SER A 499 25.00 -14.44 -27.95
N ARG A 500 25.86 -13.77 -27.19
CA ARG A 500 26.22 -14.17 -25.81
C ARG A 500 25.62 -13.17 -24.83
N TYR A 501 24.90 -13.69 -23.85
CA TYR A 501 24.32 -12.93 -22.75
C TYR A 501 24.85 -13.41 -21.42
N ARG A 502 25.03 -12.49 -20.49
CA ARG A 502 25.32 -12.79 -19.09
C ARG A 502 24.39 -11.99 -18.22
N TYR A 503 23.39 -12.66 -17.70
CA TYR A 503 22.38 -12.04 -16.85
C TYR A 503 22.70 -12.19 -15.38
N GLY A 504 22.48 -11.10 -14.61
CA GLY A 504 22.29 -11.13 -13.17
C GLY A 504 20.83 -10.92 -12.86
N VAL A 505 20.24 -11.77 -12.02
CA VAL A 505 18.85 -11.65 -11.56
C VAL A 505 18.69 -12.34 -10.21
N ALA A 506 18.08 -11.65 -9.24
CA ALA A 506 17.84 -12.18 -7.88
C ALA A 506 19.06 -12.90 -7.25
N GLY A 507 20.26 -12.35 -7.44
CA GLY A 507 21.51 -12.92 -6.93
C GLY A 507 22.09 -14.09 -7.74
N ASN A 508 21.41 -14.56 -8.78
CA ASN A 508 21.86 -15.62 -9.68
C ASN A 508 22.49 -15.05 -10.95
N ALA A 509 23.38 -15.82 -11.57
CA ALA A 509 24.00 -15.49 -12.85
C ALA A 509 23.69 -16.57 -13.90
N PHE A 510 23.34 -16.14 -15.12
CA PHE A 510 23.07 -17.02 -16.25
C PHE A 510 23.96 -16.63 -17.43
N ASP A 511 24.83 -17.54 -17.87
CA ASP A 511 25.61 -17.39 -19.09
C ASP A 511 24.92 -18.14 -20.23
N LEU A 512 24.45 -17.39 -21.26
CA LEU A 512 23.62 -17.89 -22.31
C LEU A 512 24.22 -17.62 -23.68
N ASN A 513 24.10 -18.59 -24.60
CA ASN A 513 24.47 -18.49 -25.99
C ASN A 513 23.19 -18.68 -26.84
N VAL A 514 22.76 -17.64 -27.55
CA VAL A 514 21.58 -17.66 -28.44
C VAL A 514 22.04 -17.78 -29.87
N SER A 515 21.52 -18.78 -30.60
CA SER A 515 21.69 -18.95 -32.04
C SER A 515 20.33 -19.17 -32.71
N VAL A 516 20.20 -18.77 -33.97
CA VAL A 516 18.94 -18.86 -34.72
C VAL A 516 19.03 -19.95 -35.78
N ARG A 517 17.99 -20.80 -35.87
CA ARG A 517 17.82 -21.81 -36.90
C ARG A 517 16.41 -21.70 -37.49
N GLY A 518 16.27 -21.07 -38.67
CA GLY A 518 14.95 -20.76 -39.23
C GLY A 518 14.18 -19.80 -38.30
N GLU A 519 13.03 -20.24 -37.78
CA GLU A 519 12.22 -19.47 -36.81
C GLU A 519 12.52 -19.85 -35.36
N ASP A 520 13.36 -20.87 -35.12
CA ASP A 520 13.69 -21.38 -33.80
C ASP A 520 14.91 -20.68 -33.23
N TYR A 521 14.84 -20.36 -31.94
CA TYR A 521 15.96 -19.86 -31.17
C TYR A 521 16.51 -21.01 -30.31
N GLN A 522 17.79 -21.37 -30.54
CA GLN A 522 18.51 -22.34 -29.73
C GLN A 522 19.29 -21.59 -28.64
N VAL A 523 18.94 -21.84 -27.40
CA VAL A 523 19.58 -21.21 -26.23
C VAL A 523 20.37 -22.27 -25.46
N ARG A 524 21.69 -22.06 -25.32
CA ARG A 524 22.60 -22.95 -24.61
C ARG A 524 23.17 -22.27 -23.39
N SER A 525 23.17 -22.99 -22.27
CA SER A 525 23.87 -22.65 -21.05
C SER A 525 24.69 -23.86 -20.57
N GLU A 526 25.45 -23.74 -19.48
CA GLU A 526 26.15 -24.87 -18.88
C GLU A 526 25.17 -26.00 -18.51
N GLY A 527 25.22 -27.10 -19.28
CA GLY A 527 24.41 -28.31 -19.03
C GLY A 527 22.97 -28.30 -19.55
N ALA A 528 22.52 -27.25 -20.22
CA ALA A 528 21.16 -27.14 -20.78
C ALA A 528 21.16 -26.60 -22.22
N GLU A 529 20.30 -27.15 -23.05
CA GLU A 529 19.97 -26.61 -24.38
C GLU A 529 18.46 -26.53 -24.51
N LEU A 530 17.93 -25.35 -24.77
CA LEU A 530 16.51 -25.06 -24.87
C LEU A 530 16.16 -24.55 -26.27
N THR A 531 15.01 -24.97 -26.78
CA THR A 531 14.42 -24.43 -28.01
C THR A 531 13.29 -23.47 -27.66
N VAL A 532 13.38 -22.24 -28.17
CA VAL A 532 12.37 -21.20 -27.94
C VAL A 532 11.78 -20.78 -29.28
N LEU A 533 10.46 -20.85 -29.43
CA LEU A 533 9.70 -20.37 -30.56
C LEU A 533 8.78 -19.22 -30.16
N ILE A 534 8.71 -18.18 -30.98
CA ILE A 534 7.73 -17.11 -30.80
C ILE A 534 6.52 -17.44 -31.65
N LEU A 535 5.43 -17.80 -31.01
CA LEU A 535 4.18 -18.16 -31.70
C LEU A 535 3.34 -16.94 -32.10
N ALA A 536 3.38 -15.91 -31.25
CA ALA A 536 2.74 -14.62 -31.49
C ALA A 536 3.45 -13.54 -30.66
N ASP A 537 3.48 -12.31 -31.20
CA ASP A 537 4.15 -11.18 -30.56
C ASP A 537 3.40 -9.88 -30.90
N SER A 538 3.00 -9.13 -29.88
CA SER A 538 2.32 -7.85 -30.03
C SER A 538 2.53 -6.97 -28.78
N GLU A 539 2.93 -5.72 -28.96
CA GLU A 539 2.97 -4.66 -27.94
C GLU A 539 3.39 -5.14 -26.54
N ASN A 540 4.62 -5.65 -26.39
CA ASN A 540 5.17 -6.11 -25.10
C ASN A 540 4.49 -7.38 -24.52
N LYS A 541 3.72 -8.11 -25.35
CA LYS A 541 3.12 -9.40 -24.98
C LYS A 541 3.44 -10.44 -26.05
N ALA A 542 3.95 -11.59 -25.64
CA ALA A 542 4.22 -12.69 -26.54
C ALA A 542 3.65 -14.00 -26.02
N ARG A 543 3.29 -14.88 -26.98
CA ARG A 543 3.04 -16.28 -26.74
C ARG A 543 4.23 -17.06 -27.26
N ILE A 544 4.89 -17.76 -26.36
CA ILE A 544 6.19 -18.40 -26.61
C ILE A 544 6.08 -19.88 -26.27
N GLU A 545 6.71 -20.72 -27.11
CA GLU A 545 6.91 -22.13 -26.78
C GLU A 545 8.37 -22.32 -26.34
N VAL A 546 8.57 -22.94 -25.20
CA VAL A 546 9.86 -23.31 -24.63
C VAL A 546 9.87 -24.83 -24.42
N ASP A 547 10.65 -25.56 -25.23
CA ASP A 547 10.73 -27.03 -25.20
C ASP A 547 9.34 -27.73 -25.18
N GLY A 548 8.40 -27.26 -26.00
CA GLY A 548 7.04 -27.81 -26.09
C GLY A 548 6.04 -27.24 -25.06
N ARG A 549 6.48 -26.45 -24.08
CA ARG A 549 5.61 -25.73 -23.13
C ARG A 549 5.26 -24.36 -23.69
N ILE A 550 3.96 -24.10 -23.84
CA ILE A 550 3.48 -22.76 -24.27
C ILE A 550 3.26 -21.88 -23.06
N VAL A 551 3.84 -20.68 -23.09
CA VAL A 551 3.73 -19.66 -22.05
C VAL A 551 3.30 -18.33 -22.64
N GLU A 552 2.52 -17.55 -21.90
CA GLU A 552 2.27 -16.14 -22.19
C GLU A 552 3.22 -15.30 -21.35
N VAL A 553 3.86 -14.34 -22.01
CA VAL A 553 4.80 -13.44 -21.33
C VAL A 553 4.47 -11.99 -21.63
N VAL A 554 4.68 -11.13 -20.64
CA VAL A 554 4.76 -9.68 -20.82
C VAL A 554 6.21 -9.27 -20.63
N TYR A 555 6.73 -8.40 -21.47
CA TYR A 555 8.13 -8.04 -21.43
C TYR A 555 8.35 -6.56 -21.80
N GLU A 556 9.43 -5.99 -21.30
CA GLU A 556 9.89 -4.66 -21.65
C GLU A 556 11.42 -4.66 -21.80
N PRO A 557 11.97 -4.57 -23.03
CA PRO A 557 13.40 -4.38 -23.22
C PRO A 557 13.76 -2.94 -22.86
N HIS A 558 14.52 -2.76 -21.79
CA HIS A 558 14.92 -1.45 -21.32
C HIS A 558 16.41 -1.19 -21.58
N SER A 559 16.73 -0.16 -22.38
CA SER A 559 18.09 0.37 -22.62
C SER A 559 19.14 -0.60 -23.17
N GLY A 560 18.77 -1.76 -23.72
CA GLY A 560 19.74 -2.76 -24.28
C GLY A 560 20.60 -3.48 -23.23
N THR A 561 20.58 -3.05 -21.98
CA THR A 561 21.30 -3.67 -20.86
C THR A 561 20.39 -4.41 -19.91
N ARG A 562 19.07 -4.17 -20.00
CA ARG A 562 18.06 -4.69 -19.10
C ARG A 562 16.86 -5.21 -19.87
N THR A 563 16.29 -6.31 -19.41
CA THR A 563 15.03 -6.86 -19.92
C THR A 563 14.13 -7.23 -18.76
N TYR A 564 12.96 -6.60 -18.69
CA TYR A 564 11.91 -7.04 -17.79
C TYR A 564 11.13 -8.17 -18.43
N LEU A 565 10.80 -9.18 -17.65
CA LEU A 565 10.01 -10.34 -18.04
C LEU A 565 9.00 -10.66 -16.96
N PHE A 566 7.74 -10.76 -17.34
CA PHE A 566 6.67 -11.33 -16.54
C PHE A 566 6.27 -12.67 -17.18
N MET A 567 6.43 -13.74 -16.45
CA MET A 567 6.14 -15.11 -16.85
C MET A 567 5.77 -15.95 -15.64
N ASP A 568 4.84 -16.87 -15.78
CA ASP A 568 4.39 -17.75 -14.70
C ASP A 568 3.93 -17.02 -13.41
N GLY A 569 3.31 -15.83 -13.59
CA GLY A 569 2.84 -15.02 -12.48
C GLY A 569 3.92 -14.23 -11.75
N GLU A 570 5.18 -14.24 -12.19
CA GLU A 570 6.28 -13.54 -11.56
C GLU A 570 6.95 -12.52 -12.49
N ALA A 571 7.46 -11.45 -11.90
CA ALA A 571 8.17 -10.38 -12.60
C ALA A 571 9.66 -10.39 -12.25
N TRP A 572 10.50 -10.44 -13.26
CA TRP A 572 11.95 -10.39 -13.09
C TRP A 572 12.58 -9.27 -13.92
N CYS A 573 13.70 -8.79 -13.43
CA CYS A 573 14.57 -7.86 -14.14
C CYS A 573 15.90 -8.56 -14.45
N PHE A 574 16.16 -8.82 -15.72
CA PHE A 574 17.38 -9.44 -16.21
C PHE A 574 18.39 -8.35 -16.61
N ASP A 575 19.39 -8.11 -15.77
CA ASP A 575 20.48 -7.17 -16.07
C ASP A 575 21.57 -7.86 -16.89
N ASN A 576 21.82 -7.41 -18.13
CA ASN A 576 22.84 -7.93 -19.01
C ASN A 576 24.21 -7.34 -18.67
N HIS A 577 24.97 -8.03 -17.85
CA HIS A 577 26.29 -7.60 -17.39
C HIS A 577 27.32 -7.46 -18.53
N ARG A 578 27.20 -8.20 -19.63
CA ARG A 578 28.08 -8.03 -20.79
C ARG A 578 27.82 -6.71 -21.51
N ALA A 579 26.56 -6.37 -21.72
CA ALA A 579 26.19 -5.10 -22.33
C ALA A 579 26.53 -3.92 -21.39
N ALA A 580 26.29 -4.06 -20.09
CA ALA A 580 26.65 -3.06 -19.10
C ALA A 580 28.18 -2.85 -19.01
N ALA A 581 28.98 -3.91 -19.04
CA ALA A 581 30.44 -3.82 -19.05
C ALA A 581 30.98 -3.11 -20.30
N ALA A 582 30.39 -3.36 -21.47
CA ALA A 582 30.73 -2.66 -22.70
C ALA A 582 30.42 -1.14 -22.65
N LEU A 583 29.42 -0.74 -21.84
CA LEU A 583 29.10 0.67 -21.60
C LEU A 583 29.89 1.29 -20.44
N SER A 584 30.40 0.46 -19.51
CA SER A 584 31.01 0.88 -18.24
C SER A 584 32.55 0.75 -18.17
N GLU A 585 33.26 0.65 -19.29
CA GLU A 585 34.75 0.74 -19.28
C GLU A 585 35.29 2.03 -18.60
N THR A 586 34.40 2.87 -18.07
CA THR A 586 34.71 4.13 -17.36
C THR A 586 34.42 4.14 -15.84
N GLN A 587 33.85 3.08 -15.22
CA GLN A 587 33.54 3.09 -13.77
C GLN A 587 33.80 1.76 -13.08
N ALA A 588 35.09 1.42 -12.91
CA ALA A 588 35.51 0.29 -12.07
C ALA A 588 35.28 0.58 -10.57
N GLY A 589 34.78 -0.42 -9.84
CA GLY A 589 34.40 -0.36 -8.44
C GLY A 589 35.46 0.20 -7.48
N ASN A 590 34.98 1.01 -6.52
CA ASN A 590 35.83 1.87 -5.70
C ASN A 590 35.35 2.01 -4.25
N GLY A 591 34.87 0.94 -3.63
CA GLY A 591 34.54 0.99 -2.18
C GLY A 591 33.44 1.98 -1.79
N ARG A 592 32.59 2.36 -2.72
CA ARG A 592 31.53 3.34 -2.50
C ARG A 592 30.35 2.70 -1.78
N VAL A 593 29.98 3.24 -0.62
CA VAL A 593 28.77 2.85 0.11
C VAL A 593 27.63 3.77 -0.37
N LEU A 594 26.58 3.18 -0.94
CA LEU A 594 25.41 3.89 -1.42
C LEU A 594 24.24 3.69 -0.47
N ALA A 595 23.36 4.68 -0.38
CA ALA A 595 22.09 4.52 0.30
C ALA A 595 21.27 3.40 -0.40
N PRO A 596 20.67 2.46 0.36
CA PRO A 596 19.92 1.34 -0.22
C PRO A 596 18.61 1.78 -0.89
N MET A 597 18.16 3.00 -0.62
CA MET A 597 16.93 3.60 -1.16
C MET A 597 16.99 5.12 -1.09
N HIS A 598 16.09 5.80 -1.77
CA HIS A 598 15.90 7.24 -1.62
C HIS A 598 15.32 7.56 -0.24
N GLY A 599 15.95 8.45 0.50
CA GLY A 599 15.51 8.84 1.84
C GLY A 599 16.30 10.03 2.36
N ARG A 600 15.93 10.48 3.55
CA ARG A 600 16.61 11.57 4.25
C ARG A 600 17.64 10.96 5.21
N VAL A 601 18.91 11.32 5.07
CA VAL A 601 19.94 10.97 6.06
C VAL A 601 19.63 11.72 7.34
N THR A 602 19.35 10.98 8.41
CA THR A 602 19.03 11.54 9.74
C THR A 602 20.27 11.71 10.58
N GLU A 603 21.24 10.81 10.44
CA GLU A 603 22.47 10.84 11.21
C GLU A 603 23.63 10.23 10.42
N ILE A 604 24.83 10.81 10.54
CA ILE A 604 26.10 10.25 10.02
C ILE A 604 27.01 10.02 11.22
N MET A 605 27.42 8.76 11.45
CA MET A 605 28.14 8.32 12.66
C MET A 605 29.65 8.21 12.46
N VAL A 606 30.14 8.51 11.25
CA VAL A 606 31.57 8.42 10.88
C VAL A 606 32.05 9.72 10.25
N LYS A 607 33.36 9.91 10.25
CA LYS A 607 34.05 11.04 9.60
C LYS A 607 35.09 10.53 8.61
N ALA A 608 35.48 11.39 7.66
CA ALA A 608 36.61 11.09 6.79
C ALA A 608 37.88 10.86 7.63
N GLY A 609 38.57 9.75 7.36
CA GLY A 609 39.72 9.26 8.10
C GLY A 609 39.42 8.18 9.15
N ASP A 610 38.14 7.91 9.47
CA ASP A 610 37.78 6.87 10.43
C ASP A 610 38.02 5.47 9.84
N VAL A 611 38.56 4.57 10.66
CA VAL A 611 38.69 3.15 10.33
C VAL A 611 37.40 2.43 10.73
N VAL A 612 36.78 1.74 9.79
CA VAL A 612 35.52 1.03 9.97
C VAL A 612 35.66 -0.46 9.75
N ARG A 613 34.84 -1.25 10.41
CA ARG A 613 34.77 -2.71 10.23
C ARG A 613 33.50 -3.08 9.48
N LYS A 614 33.55 -4.19 8.75
CA LYS A 614 32.36 -4.77 8.11
C LYS A 614 31.23 -4.95 9.13
N GLY A 615 30.02 -4.45 8.77
CA GLY A 615 28.84 -4.45 9.65
C GLY A 615 28.81 -3.33 10.68
N GLN A 616 29.78 -2.41 10.66
CA GLN A 616 29.74 -1.21 11.51
C GLN A 616 28.78 -0.18 10.92
N ARG A 617 27.85 0.33 11.74
CA ARG A 617 26.89 1.36 11.35
C ARG A 617 27.62 2.65 10.96
N LEU A 618 27.31 3.15 9.77
CA LEU A 618 27.90 4.35 9.18
C LEU A 618 26.95 5.54 9.24
N ALA A 619 25.67 5.30 8.95
CA ALA A 619 24.64 6.35 8.90
C ALA A 619 23.25 5.76 9.16
N SER A 620 22.28 6.65 9.45
CA SER A 620 20.86 6.37 9.49
C SER A 620 20.15 7.10 8.36
N LEU A 621 19.20 6.43 7.72
CA LEU A 621 18.37 6.94 6.65
C LEU A 621 16.89 6.83 7.04
N GLU A 622 16.13 7.91 6.98
CA GLU A 622 14.67 7.88 7.09
C GLU A 622 14.05 7.87 5.69
N ALA A 623 13.22 6.86 5.43
CA ALA A 623 12.46 6.76 4.20
C ALA A 623 11.05 6.22 4.50
N MET A 624 10.01 6.78 3.91
CA MET A 624 8.62 6.32 4.02
C MET A 624 8.18 6.02 5.46
N LYS A 625 8.53 6.93 6.41
CA LYS A 625 8.21 6.82 7.84
C LYS A 625 8.94 5.70 8.61
N MET A 626 10.00 5.13 8.03
CA MET A 626 10.86 4.12 8.67
C MET A 626 12.30 4.58 8.70
N GLU A 627 13.04 4.20 9.77
CA GLU A 627 14.46 4.46 9.91
C GLU A 627 15.26 3.21 9.54
N HIS A 628 16.28 3.37 8.69
CA HIS A 628 17.15 2.30 8.19
C HIS A 628 18.62 2.59 8.53
N GLU A 629 19.32 1.54 8.93
CA GLU A 629 20.76 1.59 9.21
C GLU A 629 21.54 1.31 7.93
N ILE A 630 22.61 2.08 7.71
CA ILE A 630 23.57 1.88 6.62
C ILE A 630 24.88 1.42 7.25
N ASP A 631 25.27 0.19 6.94
CA ASP A 631 26.45 -0.45 7.51
C ASP A 631 27.61 -0.52 6.51
N ALA A 632 28.84 -0.63 7.04
CA ALA A 632 30.04 -0.83 6.24
C ALA A 632 30.02 -2.23 5.57
N PRO A 633 30.12 -2.35 4.23
CA PRO A 633 30.14 -3.63 3.54
C PRO A 633 31.49 -4.37 3.67
N VAL A 634 32.54 -3.67 3.99
CA VAL A 634 33.93 -4.16 4.11
C VAL A 634 34.66 -3.43 5.23
N ASP A 635 35.77 -4.01 5.69
CA ASP A 635 36.75 -3.30 6.53
C ASP A 635 37.49 -2.26 5.67
N GLY A 636 37.66 -1.05 6.20
CA GLY A 636 38.36 0.00 5.43
C GLY A 636 38.49 1.32 6.20
N THR A 637 38.96 2.34 5.49
CA THR A 637 39.01 3.71 6.02
C THR A 637 38.08 4.59 5.20
N VAL A 638 37.29 5.41 5.87
CA VAL A 638 36.37 6.37 5.22
C VAL A 638 37.22 7.45 4.55
N GLU A 639 37.23 7.47 3.23
CA GLU A 639 37.99 8.50 2.48
C GLU A 639 37.21 9.81 2.41
N GLN A 640 35.93 9.72 2.09
CA GLN A 640 35.08 10.88 1.89
C GLN A 640 33.63 10.59 2.25
N ILE A 641 32.93 11.58 2.76
CA ILE A 641 31.48 11.55 2.96
C ILE A 641 30.88 12.52 1.94
N GLY A 642 30.07 11.98 1.01
CA GLY A 642 29.37 12.76 0.01
C GLY A 642 28.28 13.63 0.65
N ARG A 643 27.91 14.72 -0.01
CA ARG A 643 26.71 15.48 0.36
C ARG A 643 25.53 14.91 -0.44
N ALA A 644 24.54 14.37 0.26
CA ALA A 644 23.25 14.06 -0.35
C ALA A 644 22.47 15.35 -0.58
N SER A 645 22.39 15.82 -1.81
CA SER A 645 21.32 16.71 -2.22
C SER A 645 20.23 15.87 -2.89
N CYS A 646 18.95 16.24 -2.70
CA CYS A 646 17.78 15.49 -3.23
C CYS A 646 17.71 15.40 -4.78
N ARG A 647 18.76 15.68 -5.51
CA ARG A 647 18.83 15.67 -6.98
C ARG A 647 19.98 14.89 -7.60
N GLU A 648 20.89 14.35 -6.81
CA GLU A 648 22.00 13.58 -7.36
C GLU A 648 22.02 12.16 -6.79
N ARG A 649 22.12 11.18 -7.70
CA ARG A 649 22.45 9.82 -7.36
C ARG A 649 23.79 9.81 -6.64
N VAL A 650 23.78 9.39 -5.41
CA VAL A 650 25.01 9.14 -4.64
C VAL A 650 25.58 7.81 -5.06
#